data_e583f6f78d81f2764c747d50e8ead208
#
_entry.id   e583f6f78d81f2764c747d50e8ead208
#
_cell.length_a   1.000
_cell.length_b   1.000
_cell.length_c   1.000
_cell.angle_alpha   90.00
_cell.angle_beta   90.00
_cell.angle_gamma   90.00
#
_symmetry.space_group_name_H-M   'P 1'
#
loop_
_entity.id
_entity.type
_entity.pdbx_description
1 polymer ?
#
loop_
_entity_poly.entity_id
_entity_poly.type
_entity_poly.pdbx_seq_one_letter_code
_entity_poly.pdbx_strand_id
1 'polypeptide(L)'
;MIEKMKFLSITGPKEDIDRVVDTYLSRYEIHLENALSELKTVKDLRPYIETNPYKDVLERASELLESYHDLITDQTDRKMKLEEAVEVINSLDTQLKELTDRKNALVHQRDELKASRDRVVPFAGLNYNVKEILKFRFIKFRFGRISREYYEKFSSYVYETIDTVMFKCEEEGDYVWVVYFVPESLADKIDAIYASMHFERCFLPDEYEGTPVEAGHVLDDRIGSLQKEIDEADRKIVEAMSSRKEEFAAALRRIRTFSTNFDVRKMAAVTKHDTHNFYILCGWMTEKDAETFQKEIERDSDTFCIIEDDHNNIMSTPPTKMKNPGLFRPFEMYVEMYGLPSYNELDPTILIGITYSILFGFMFGDAGQGLCLLIGGFLLYRFKKIRLAGIISCCGVFSTIFGLLFGSVFGFEDIMDAVWLRPQEAMTNLPFIGRLNTVFVAAVAIGMGIILLCMILNVINSLRSHDVEKAYFDTNGVAGLVFYFALASVIVLYMTGNLLPATVILVIMFLIPLLVIFFKEPLAAIVEKKAERMETGLGMFITQGIFELFEVLLSYFSNTLSFVRVGAFAVSHAAMMQVVLMLAGAEAGGNTNWAVVVGGNLFVCGMEGLIVGIQVLRLEYYELFSRFYRGSGRAFEPYGKAAGEQ
;
A
#
# COMPACT_ATOMS: atom_id res chain seq x y z
N MET A 1 -6.29 -5.05 -22.44
CA MET A 1 -5.91 -4.26 -23.66
C MET A 1 -5.53 -2.85 -23.25
N ILE A 2 -4.51 -2.28 -23.86
CA ILE A 2 -4.08 -0.89 -23.63
C ILE A 2 -4.99 0.03 -24.46
N GLU A 3 -5.59 1.05 -23.84
CA GLU A 3 -6.35 2.08 -24.57
C GLU A 3 -5.40 2.98 -25.37
N LYS A 4 -5.78 3.36 -26.57
CA LYS A 4 -5.01 4.28 -27.39
C LYS A 4 -5.08 5.69 -26.78
N MET A 5 -3.92 6.32 -26.67
CA MET A 5 -3.75 7.66 -26.12
C MET A 5 -3.45 8.66 -27.22
N LYS A 6 -3.99 9.88 -27.09
CA LYS A 6 -3.69 11.04 -27.92
C LYS A 6 -3.12 12.13 -27.06
N PHE A 7 -2.12 12.81 -27.57
CA PHE A 7 -1.54 13.97 -26.92
C PHE A 7 -2.30 15.23 -27.33
N LEU A 8 -2.66 16.04 -26.34
CA LEU A 8 -3.40 17.28 -26.55
C LEU A 8 -2.58 18.46 -26.05
N SER A 9 -2.60 19.52 -26.85
CA SER A 9 -2.11 20.86 -26.46
C SER A 9 -3.29 21.83 -26.45
N ILE A 10 -3.61 22.35 -25.27
CA ILE A 10 -4.75 23.25 -25.03
C ILE A 10 -4.19 24.65 -24.78
N THR A 11 -4.66 25.62 -25.56
CA THR A 11 -4.16 27.01 -25.49
C THR A 11 -5.31 27.97 -25.37
N GLY A 12 -5.19 28.96 -24.51
CA GLY A 12 -6.18 30.05 -24.34
C GLY A 12 -5.58 31.25 -23.60
N PRO A 13 -6.36 32.35 -23.44
CA PRO A 13 -5.94 33.50 -22.66
C PRO A 13 -5.57 33.13 -21.23
N LYS A 14 -4.50 33.72 -20.67
CA LYS A 14 -3.99 33.38 -19.33
C LYS A 14 -5.08 33.43 -18.25
N GLU A 15 -5.98 34.39 -18.32
CA GLU A 15 -7.03 34.64 -17.33
C GLU A 15 -8.14 33.59 -17.36
N ASP A 16 -8.30 32.84 -18.46
CA ASP A 16 -9.37 31.88 -18.70
C ASP A 16 -9.06 30.46 -18.25
N ILE A 17 -7.88 30.20 -17.73
CA ILE A 17 -7.44 28.84 -17.36
C ILE A 17 -8.41 28.16 -16.38
N ASP A 18 -8.95 28.90 -15.39
CA ASP A 18 -9.88 28.34 -14.40
C ASP A 18 -11.21 27.93 -15.04
N ARG A 19 -11.71 28.77 -15.94
CA ARG A 19 -12.94 28.48 -16.68
C ARG A 19 -12.78 27.19 -17.50
N VAL A 20 -11.67 27.05 -18.19
CA VAL A 20 -11.39 25.87 -19.02
C VAL A 20 -11.21 24.62 -18.16
N VAL A 21 -10.52 24.72 -17.06
CA VAL A 21 -10.35 23.61 -16.10
C VAL A 21 -11.69 23.19 -15.50
N ASP A 22 -12.49 24.13 -15.00
CA ASP A 22 -13.79 23.85 -14.36
C ASP A 22 -14.84 23.35 -15.38
N THR A 23 -14.88 23.91 -16.59
CA THR A 23 -15.94 23.64 -17.57
C THR A 23 -15.66 22.39 -18.38
N TYR A 24 -14.41 22.20 -18.80
CA TYR A 24 -14.02 21.17 -19.75
C TYR A 24 -13.19 20.06 -19.10
N LEU A 25 -12.01 20.38 -18.49
CA LEU A 25 -11.10 19.37 -17.98
C LEU A 25 -11.67 18.56 -16.82
N SER A 26 -12.51 19.16 -15.98
CA SER A 26 -13.15 18.45 -14.87
C SER A 26 -14.08 17.30 -15.27
N ARG A 27 -14.52 17.25 -16.55
CA ARG A 27 -15.43 16.24 -17.09
C ARG A 27 -14.73 15.06 -17.72
N TYR A 28 -13.44 15.21 -18.07
CA TYR A 28 -12.66 14.22 -18.79
C TYR A 28 -11.49 13.72 -17.95
N GLU A 29 -11.05 12.52 -18.21
CA GLU A 29 -9.85 11.96 -17.62
C GLU A 29 -8.65 12.37 -18.48
N ILE A 30 -7.88 13.37 -18.02
CA ILE A 30 -6.64 13.83 -18.65
C ILE A 30 -5.44 13.62 -17.74
N HIS A 31 -4.38 13.00 -18.25
CA HIS A 31 -3.08 12.94 -17.60
C HIS A 31 -2.27 14.15 -18.04
N LEU A 32 -2.08 15.11 -17.13
CA LEU A 32 -1.37 16.35 -17.44
C LEU A 32 0.14 16.12 -17.46
N GLU A 33 0.79 16.73 -18.44
CA GLU A 33 2.25 16.79 -18.57
C GLU A 33 2.75 18.22 -18.35
N ASN A 34 3.99 18.35 -17.91
CA ASN A 34 4.59 19.67 -17.78
C ASN A 34 4.86 20.26 -19.17
N ALA A 35 4.09 21.28 -19.55
CA ALA A 35 4.16 21.89 -20.87
C ALA A 35 5.55 22.45 -21.21
N LEU A 36 6.32 22.92 -20.21
CA LEU A 36 7.69 23.40 -20.43
C LEU A 36 8.66 22.27 -20.80
N SER A 37 8.46 21.09 -20.25
CA SER A 37 9.31 19.93 -20.56
C SER A 37 8.99 19.35 -21.94
N GLU A 38 7.74 19.39 -22.36
CA GLU A 38 7.29 18.88 -23.64
C GLU A 38 7.63 19.84 -24.80
N LEU A 39 7.46 21.13 -24.58
CA LEU A 39 7.62 22.17 -25.60
C LEU A 39 9.02 22.83 -25.59
N LYS A 40 10.08 22.09 -25.28
CA LYS A 40 11.46 22.60 -25.23
C LYS A 40 11.93 23.27 -26.54
N THR A 41 11.35 22.92 -27.67
CA THR A 41 11.64 23.49 -28.97
C THR A 41 11.02 24.87 -29.19
N VAL A 42 10.00 25.22 -28.40
CA VAL A 42 9.32 26.53 -28.48
C VAL A 42 10.06 27.53 -27.61
N LYS A 43 10.58 28.58 -28.25
CA LYS A 43 11.27 29.65 -27.54
C LYS A 43 10.24 30.57 -26.86
N ASP A 44 10.69 31.24 -25.77
CA ASP A 44 9.91 32.26 -25.04
C ASP A 44 8.72 31.74 -24.20
N LEU A 45 8.77 30.48 -23.72
CA LEU A 45 7.86 29.99 -22.72
C LEU A 45 8.39 30.23 -21.28
N ARG A 46 7.47 30.52 -20.36
CA ARG A 46 7.74 30.65 -18.91
C ARG A 46 6.81 29.74 -18.11
N PRO A 47 7.22 29.29 -16.90
CA PRO A 47 6.30 28.60 -16.02
C PRO A 47 5.16 29.53 -15.60
N TYR A 48 3.97 28.96 -15.45
CA TYR A 48 2.83 29.68 -14.87
C TYR A 48 3.02 29.73 -13.35
N ILE A 49 3.52 30.86 -12.84
CA ILE A 49 3.79 31.05 -11.41
C ILE A 49 2.70 31.92 -10.82
N GLU A 50 1.83 31.34 -10.02
CA GLU A 50 0.86 32.04 -9.17
C GLU A 50 0.75 31.31 -7.82
N THR A 51 0.45 32.05 -6.76
CA THR A 51 0.25 31.50 -5.42
C THR A 51 -1.24 31.25 -5.22
N ASN A 52 -1.62 30.08 -4.73
CA ASN A 52 -3.01 29.79 -4.41
C ASN A 52 -3.49 30.71 -3.26
N PRO A 53 -4.47 31.59 -3.50
CA PRO A 53 -4.94 32.56 -2.50
C PRO A 53 -5.67 31.90 -1.32
N TYR A 54 -6.12 30.66 -1.47
CA TYR A 54 -6.86 29.92 -0.45
C TYR A 54 -6.09 28.76 0.17
N LYS A 55 -4.76 28.75 0.02
CA LYS A 55 -3.90 27.70 0.59
C LYS A 55 -4.03 27.65 2.12
N ASP A 56 -4.00 28.80 2.78
CA ASP A 56 -4.10 28.91 4.24
C ASP A 56 -5.49 28.46 4.75
N VAL A 57 -6.54 28.68 3.95
CA VAL A 57 -7.90 28.23 4.29
C VAL A 57 -8.00 26.71 4.18
N LEU A 58 -7.34 26.12 3.16
CA LEU A 58 -7.30 24.67 3.00
C LEU A 58 -6.51 23.99 4.12
N GLU A 59 -5.37 24.56 4.56
CA GLU A 59 -4.58 24.06 5.68
C GLU A 59 -5.42 24.04 6.96
N ARG A 60 -6.07 25.18 7.32
CA ARG A 60 -6.97 25.25 8.48
C ARG A 60 -8.13 24.26 8.41
N ALA A 61 -8.75 24.13 7.23
CA ALA A 61 -9.82 23.17 7.06
C ALA A 61 -9.35 21.71 7.19
N SER A 62 -8.11 21.42 6.81
CA SER A 62 -7.50 20.10 6.96
C SER A 62 -7.17 19.80 8.43
N GLU A 63 -6.65 20.78 9.18
CA GLU A 63 -6.41 20.67 10.63
C GLU A 63 -7.71 20.43 11.41
N LEU A 64 -8.80 21.12 11.02
CA LEU A 64 -10.11 20.88 11.61
C LEU A 64 -10.64 19.49 11.30
N LEU A 65 -10.43 18.98 10.07
CA LEU A 65 -10.82 17.63 9.71
C LEU A 65 -10.05 16.57 10.52
N GLU A 66 -8.73 16.73 10.69
CA GLU A 66 -7.92 15.82 11.52
C GLU A 66 -8.39 15.82 12.98
N SER A 67 -8.65 17.01 13.53
CA SER A 67 -9.07 17.17 14.93
C SER A 67 -10.46 16.58 15.24
N TYR A 68 -11.34 16.54 14.23
CA TYR A 68 -12.75 16.14 14.40
C TYR A 68 -13.18 15.04 13.41
N HIS A 69 -12.25 14.21 12.94
CA HIS A 69 -12.48 13.15 11.95
C HIS A 69 -13.68 12.25 12.28
N ASP A 70 -13.88 11.90 13.55
CA ASP A 70 -14.98 11.01 13.99
C ASP A 70 -16.39 11.63 13.83
N LEU A 71 -16.47 12.94 13.69
CA LEU A 71 -17.74 13.67 13.61
C LEU A 71 -18.16 14.03 12.18
N ILE A 72 -17.23 13.95 11.22
CA ILE A 72 -17.41 14.43 9.85
C ILE A 72 -17.62 13.25 8.91
N THR A 73 -18.70 13.29 8.13
CA THR A 73 -18.98 12.32 7.08
C THR A 73 -18.62 12.95 5.72
N ASP A 74 -17.77 12.30 4.94
CA ASP A 74 -17.25 12.83 3.65
C ASP A 74 -18.31 12.91 2.53
N GLN A 75 -19.52 12.44 2.75
CA GLN A 75 -20.59 12.40 1.74
C GLN A 75 -21.60 13.53 1.94
N THR A 76 -21.48 14.56 1.11
CA THR A 76 -22.51 15.59 0.98
C THR A 76 -22.71 15.95 -0.49
N ASP A 77 -23.98 16.07 -0.92
CA ASP A 77 -24.36 16.50 -2.27
C ASP A 77 -24.59 18.02 -2.37
N ARG A 78 -24.39 18.75 -1.26
CA ARG A 78 -24.61 20.20 -1.21
C ARG A 78 -23.57 20.93 -2.05
N LYS A 79 -24.01 21.67 -3.07
CA LYS A 79 -23.16 22.57 -3.86
C LYS A 79 -23.05 23.91 -3.16
N MET A 80 -21.84 24.46 -3.09
CA MET A 80 -21.54 25.73 -2.42
C MET A 80 -20.64 26.60 -3.30
N LYS A 81 -20.82 27.93 -3.22
CA LYS A 81 -19.92 28.88 -3.90
C LYS A 81 -18.61 28.97 -3.14
N LEU A 82 -17.53 29.37 -3.83
CA LEU A 82 -16.19 29.40 -3.24
C LEU A 82 -16.10 30.43 -2.08
N GLU A 83 -16.68 31.62 -2.28
CA GLU A 83 -16.71 32.68 -1.25
C GLU A 83 -17.46 32.23 0.01
N GLU A 84 -18.61 31.59 -0.17
CA GLU A 84 -19.41 31.02 0.91
C GLU A 84 -18.63 29.92 1.66
N ALA A 85 -17.90 29.06 0.93
CA ALA A 85 -17.07 28.01 1.53
C ALA A 85 -15.94 28.59 2.40
N VAL A 86 -15.29 29.64 1.96
CA VAL A 86 -14.25 30.34 2.72
C VAL A 86 -14.83 30.95 3.99
N GLU A 87 -16.00 31.59 3.91
CA GLU A 87 -16.67 32.21 5.05
C GLU A 87 -17.09 31.16 6.10
N VAL A 88 -17.63 30.02 5.64
CA VAL A 88 -18.01 28.89 6.52
C VAL A 88 -16.80 28.37 7.29
N ILE A 89 -15.66 28.12 6.61
CA ILE A 89 -14.46 27.61 7.27
C ILE A 89 -13.91 28.64 8.26
N ASN A 90 -13.77 29.89 7.86
CA ASN A 90 -13.23 30.94 8.72
C ASN A 90 -14.11 31.19 9.97
N SER A 91 -15.43 31.21 9.79
CA SER A 91 -16.36 31.40 10.91
C SER A 91 -16.33 30.23 11.90
N LEU A 92 -16.24 29.00 11.37
CA LEU A 92 -16.18 27.80 12.20
C LEU A 92 -14.83 27.69 12.94
N ASP A 93 -13.72 27.95 12.26
CA ASP A 93 -12.38 27.99 12.84
C ASP A 93 -12.30 29.00 14.01
N THR A 94 -12.79 30.21 13.79
CA THR A 94 -12.83 31.26 14.84
C THR A 94 -13.66 30.82 16.05
N GLN A 95 -14.86 30.28 15.82
CA GLN A 95 -15.74 29.81 16.87
C GLN A 95 -15.15 28.66 17.69
N LEU A 96 -14.57 27.67 17.01
CA LEU A 96 -13.93 26.50 17.65
C LEU A 96 -12.69 26.91 18.44
N LYS A 97 -11.91 27.85 17.90
CA LYS A 97 -10.72 28.37 18.56
C LYS A 97 -11.06 29.12 19.85
N GLU A 98 -12.09 30.00 19.84
CA GLU A 98 -12.56 30.68 21.05
C GLU A 98 -13.02 29.68 22.12
N LEU A 99 -13.78 28.65 21.76
CA LEU A 99 -14.23 27.60 22.67
C LEU A 99 -13.07 26.77 23.23
N THR A 100 -12.10 26.44 22.39
CA THR A 100 -10.91 25.66 22.78
C THR A 100 -10.00 26.47 23.70
N ASP A 101 -9.79 27.76 23.43
CA ASP A 101 -9.01 28.65 24.29
C ASP A 101 -9.66 28.79 25.65
N ARG A 102 -10.99 28.94 25.70
CA ARG A 102 -11.74 28.96 26.94
C ARG A 102 -11.61 27.66 27.74
N LYS A 103 -11.75 26.50 27.08
CA LYS A 103 -11.52 25.19 27.69
C LYS A 103 -10.11 25.09 28.28
N ASN A 104 -9.09 25.47 27.51
CA ASN A 104 -7.69 25.40 27.94
C ASN A 104 -7.43 26.28 29.17
N ALA A 105 -8.03 27.48 29.22
CA ALA A 105 -7.93 28.34 30.39
C ALA A 105 -8.57 27.69 31.64
N LEU A 106 -9.74 27.04 31.49
CA LEU A 106 -10.40 26.30 32.59
C LEU A 106 -9.57 25.09 33.04
N VAL A 107 -8.98 24.37 32.11
CA VAL A 107 -8.08 23.23 32.39
C VAL A 107 -6.86 23.70 33.18
N HIS A 108 -6.23 24.80 32.76
CA HIS A 108 -5.09 25.38 33.49
C HIS A 108 -5.48 25.76 34.92
N GLN A 109 -6.62 26.46 35.13
CA GLN A 109 -7.11 26.79 36.47
C GLN A 109 -7.38 25.54 37.32
N ARG A 110 -7.99 24.51 36.74
CA ARG A 110 -8.24 23.24 37.44
C ARG A 110 -6.93 22.58 37.87
N ASP A 111 -5.92 22.57 37.00
CA ASP A 111 -4.65 21.92 37.29
C ASP A 111 -3.83 22.69 38.33
N GLU A 112 -3.91 24.01 38.37
CA GLU A 112 -3.37 24.84 39.46
C GLU A 112 -4.02 24.53 40.80
N LEU A 113 -5.36 24.42 40.82
CA LEU A 113 -6.10 24.05 42.04
C LEU A 113 -5.80 22.61 42.48
N LYS A 114 -5.64 21.68 41.55
CA LYS A 114 -5.18 20.32 41.86
C LYS A 114 -3.81 20.31 42.49
N ALA A 115 -2.84 21.05 41.92
CA ALA A 115 -1.51 21.18 42.50
C ALA A 115 -1.53 21.79 43.91
N SER A 116 -2.44 22.74 44.14
CA SER A 116 -2.64 23.32 45.48
C SER A 116 -3.27 22.32 46.45
N ARG A 117 -4.28 21.59 46.02
CA ARG A 117 -4.90 20.49 46.77
C ARG A 117 -3.91 19.43 47.19
N ASP A 118 -3.08 18.95 46.25
CA ASP A 118 -2.06 17.92 46.51
C ASP A 118 -0.98 18.35 47.50
N ARG A 119 -0.82 19.68 47.70
CA ARG A 119 0.05 20.22 48.76
C ARG A 119 -0.63 20.28 50.12
N VAL A 120 -1.97 20.42 50.19
CA VAL A 120 -2.74 20.59 51.43
C VAL A 120 -3.21 19.27 52.03
N VAL A 121 -3.68 18.35 51.18
CA VAL A 121 -4.28 17.06 51.59
C VAL A 121 -3.38 16.21 52.48
N PRO A 122 -2.06 16.10 52.27
CA PRO A 122 -1.18 15.31 53.15
C PRO A 122 -1.11 15.80 54.58
N PHE A 123 -1.55 17.03 54.84
CA PHE A 123 -1.61 17.62 56.19
C PHE A 123 -2.98 17.53 56.85
N ALA A 124 -3.90 16.71 56.32
CA ALA A 124 -5.25 16.50 56.85
C ALA A 124 -5.28 16.03 58.33
N GLY A 125 -4.22 15.35 58.81
CA GLY A 125 -4.12 14.99 60.22
C GLY A 125 -3.90 16.17 61.20
N LEU A 126 -3.69 17.39 60.67
CA LEU A 126 -3.51 18.59 61.46
C LEU A 126 -4.83 19.28 61.76
N ASN A 127 -5.40 19.10 62.94
CA ASN A 127 -6.67 19.70 63.36
C ASN A 127 -6.55 21.17 63.85
N TYR A 128 -5.68 21.95 63.25
CA TYR A 128 -5.48 23.35 63.57
C TYR A 128 -5.62 24.23 62.34
N ASN A 129 -6.11 25.45 62.55
CA ASN A 129 -6.23 26.41 61.47
C ASN A 129 -4.87 26.87 60.99
N VAL A 130 -4.59 26.66 59.69
CA VAL A 130 -3.30 26.98 59.08
C VAL A 130 -2.97 28.47 59.24
N LYS A 131 -3.96 29.39 59.14
CA LYS A 131 -3.76 30.83 59.33
C LYS A 131 -3.37 31.20 60.76
N GLU A 132 -3.77 30.44 61.77
CA GLU A 132 -3.35 30.67 63.14
C GLU A 132 -1.90 30.27 63.35
N ILE A 133 -1.50 29.18 62.75
CA ILE A 133 -0.08 28.75 62.76
C ILE A 133 0.81 29.78 62.06
N LEU A 134 0.36 30.35 60.94
CA LEU A 134 1.11 31.36 60.18
C LEU A 134 1.31 32.68 60.98
N LYS A 135 0.45 32.96 62.00
CA LYS A 135 0.54 34.16 62.86
C LYS A 135 1.56 34.02 63.99
N PHE A 136 2.17 32.87 64.25
CA PHE A 136 3.14 32.69 65.31
C PHE A 136 4.36 33.60 65.11
N ARG A 137 4.75 34.41 66.12
CA ARG A 137 5.83 35.37 66.05
C ARG A 137 7.17 34.82 66.57
N PHE A 138 7.11 33.99 67.60
CA PHE A 138 8.31 33.45 68.27
C PHE A 138 8.57 31.97 67.97
N ILE A 139 7.65 31.33 67.29
CA ILE A 139 7.73 29.93 66.87
C ILE A 139 7.71 29.90 65.34
N LYS A 140 8.76 29.31 64.77
CA LYS A 140 8.80 28.99 63.34
C LYS A 140 8.26 27.57 63.12
N PHE A 141 7.65 27.34 62.03
CA PHE A 141 7.12 26.04 61.63
C PHE A 141 7.57 25.70 60.22
N ARG A 142 7.61 24.40 59.93
CA ARG A 142 7.92 23.89 58.58
C ARG A 142 7.02 22.72 58.29
N PHE A 143 6.36 22.80 57.15
CA PHE A 143 5.63 21.70 56.56
C PHE A 143 6.53 20.95 55.57
N GLY A 144 6.44 19.61 55.53
CA GLY A 144 7.19 18.82 54.60
C GLY A 144 7.04 17.32 54.79
N ARG A 145 7.84 16.59 54.09
CA ARG A 145 7.88 15.13 54.17
C ARG A 145 9.27 14.64 54.49
N ILE A 146 9.31 13.48 55.15
CA ILE A 146 10.55 12.78 55.51
C ILE A 146 10.35 11.29 55.17
N SER A 147 11.43 10.56 54.84
CA SER A 147 11.28 9.13 54.64
C SER A 147 10.91 8.41 55.94
N ARG A 148 10.08 7.35 55.83
CA ARG A 148 9.62 6.56 56.95
C ARG A 148 10.75 6.08 57.83
N GLU A 149 11.87 5.60 57.24
CA GLU A 149 13.02 5.14 57.97
C GLU A 149 13.64 6.20 58.87
N TYR A 150 13.83 7.41 58.37
CA TYR A 150 14.33 8.54 59.17
C TYR A 150 13.33 9.03 60.19
N TYR A 151 12.06 9.01 59.86
CA TYR A 151 11.00 9.39 60.82
C TYR A 151 10.99 8.46 62.02
N GLU A 152 11.02 7.14 61.87
CA GLU A 152 10.99 6.16 62.95
C GLU A 152 12.23 6.29 63.84
N LYS A 153 13.43 6.43 63.24
CA LYS A 153 14.68 6.63 64.00
C LYS A 153 14.69 7.95 64.74
N PHE A 154 14.18 9.00 64.17
CA PHE A 154 14.28 10.35 64.73
C PHE A 154 13.14 10.64 65.75
N SER A 155 11.97 10.12 65.58
CA SER A 155 10.81 10.36 66.50
C SER A 155 11.11 9.92 67.94
N SER A 156 11.98 8.94 68.17
CA SER A 156 12.41 8.49 69.48
C SER A 156 13.37 9.46 70.17
N TYR A 157 14.15 10.23 69.42
CA TYR A 157 15.20 11.12 69.94
C TYR A 157 14.78 12.62 70.01
N VAL A 158 13.78 13.01 69.22
CA VAL A 158 13.40 14.42 69.04
C VAL A 158 13.04 15.09 70.37
N TYR A 159 12.32 14.41 71.24
CA TYR A 159 11.78 14.98 72.49
C TYR A 159 12.83 14.96 73.62
N GLU A 160 13.91 14.22 73.51
CA GLU A 160 14.92 14.10 74.56
C GLU A 160 16.11 15.05 74.34
N THR A 161 16.39 15.40 73.08
CA THR A 161 17.66 16.06 72.74
C THR A 161 17.52 17.37 71.98
N ILE A 162 16.36 17.70 71.45
CA ILE A 162 16.17 18.86 70.56
C ILE A 162 14.89 19.63 70.98
N ASP A 163 14.99 20.98 71.11
CA ASP A 163 13.87 21.86 71.42
C ASP A 163 12.95 22.05 70.19
N THR A 164 12.30 20.99 69.74
CA THR A 164 11.36 20.98 68.61
C THR A 164 10.15 20.10 68.96
N VAL A 165 9.00 20.44 68.39
CA VAL A 165 7.81 19.59 68.43
C VAL A 165 7.51 19.18 67.01
N MET A 166 7.48 17.88 66.76
CA MET A 166 7.15 17.30 65.45
C MET A 166 5.77 16.64 65.50
N PHE A 167 4.90 17.00 64.58
CA PHE A 167 3.56 16.47 64.46
C PHE A 167 3.44 15.66 63.18
N LYS A 168 3.05 14.39 63.32
CA LYS A 168 2.77 13.52 62.17
C LYS A 168 1.38 13.81 61.62
N CYS A 169 1.31 14.08 60.32
CA CYS A 169 0.05 14.37 59.65
C CYS A 169 -0.48 13.13 58.91
N GLU A 170 0.29 12.57 58.00
CA GLU A 170 -0.15 11.43 57.18
C GLU A 170 1.07 10.55 56.80
N GLU A 171 0.81 9.29 56.45
CA GLU A 171 1.79 8.38 55.87
C GLU A 171 1.40 8.01 54.43
N GLU A 172 2.30 8.21 53.48
CA GLU A 172 2.07 7.90 52.09
C GLU A 172 3.29 7.15 51.51
N GLY A 173 3.12 5.84 51.34
CA GLY A 173 4.18 4.98 50.82
C GLY A 173 5.43 4.98 51.74
N ASP A 174 6.61 5.36 51.20
CA ASP A 174 7.87 5.43 51.93
C ASP A 174 8.11 6.76 52.67
N TYR A 175 7.12 7.68 52.62
CA TYR A 175 7.24 9.02 53.21
C TYR A 175 6.20 9.24 54.28
N VAL A 176 6.59 10.07 55.28
CA VAL A 176 5.73 10.55 56.33
C VAL A 176 5.64 12.07 56.21
N TRP A 177 4.43 12.58 56.11
CA TRP A 177 4.17 14.00 56.08
C TRP A 177 4.12 14.55 57.52
N VAL A 178 4.94 15.56 57.81
CA VAL A 178 5.10 16.08 59.15
C VAL A 178 5.11 17.62 59.15
N VAL A 179 4.68 18.20 60.26
CA VAL A 179 4.92 19.58 60.57
C VAL A 179 5.79 19.64 61.83
N TYR A 180 6.84 20.44 61.83
CA TYR A 180 7.60 20.70 63.03
C TYR A 180 7.59 22.17 63.40
N PHE A 181 7.65 22.41 64.71
CA PHE A 181 7.65 23.71 65.32
C PHE A 181 8.95 23.91 66.11
N VAL A 182 9.56 25.08 65.94
CA VAL A 182 10.85 25.41 66.57
C VAL A 182 10.84 26.84 67.11
N PRO A 183 11.52 27.15 68.25
CA PRO A 183 11.74 28.51 68.68
C PRO A 183 12.52 29.30 67.62
N GLU A 184 12.16 30.56 67.39
CA GLU A 184 12.86 31.39 66.37
C GLU A 184 14.36 31.49 66.58
N SER A 185 14.80 31.53 67.85
CA SER A 185 16.23 31.61 68.22
C SER A 185 17.06 30.38 67.85
N LEU A 186 16.42 29.23 67.62
CA LEU A 186 17.09 27.96 67.32
C LEU A 186 16.73 27.45 65.93
N ALA A 187 15.93 28.21 65.16
CA ALA A 187 15.39 27.75 63.87
C ALA A 187 16.47 27.29 62.89
N ASP A 188 17.51 28.06 62.66
CA ASP A 188 18.57 27.73 61.69
C ASP A 188 19.32 26.44 62.04
N LYS A 189 19.57 26.22 63.34
CA LYS A 189 20.27 25.03 63.85
C LYS A 189 19.41 23.78 63.67
N ILE A 190 18.12 23.90 63.99
CA ILE A 190 17.18 22.77 63.94
C ILE A 190 16.77 22.49 62.47
N ASP A 191 16.59 23.52 61.65
CA ASP A 191 16.36 23.36 60.19
C ASP A 191 17.51 22.60 59.51
N ALA A 192 18.78 22.85 59.95
CA ALA A 192 19.94 22.09 59.42
C ALA A 192 19.91 20.61 59.85
N ILE A 193 19.40 20.29 61.04
CA ILE A 193 19.25 18.89 61.48
C ILE A 193 18.18 18.18 60.63
N TYR A 194 17.04 18.79 60.43
CA TYR A 194 15.99 18.23 59.57
C TYR A 194 16.45 18.07 58.11
N ALA A 195 17.22 19.04 57.61
CA ALA A 195 17.78 18.96 56.26
C ALA A 195 18.77 17.77 56.11
N SER A 196 19.55 17.48 57.16
CA SER A 196 20.47 16.31 57.15
C SER A 196 19.75 14.97 57.12
N MET A 197 18.49 14.93 57.48
CA MET A 197 17.59 13.77 57.39
C MET A 197 16.75 13.75 56.13
N HIS A 198 17.15 14.49 55.13
CA HIS A 198 16.42 14.59 53.85
C HIS A 198 14.96 15.06 54.01
N PHE A 199 14.73 15.97 54.96
CA PHE A 199 13.40 16.61 55.05
C PHE A 199 13.16 17.51 53.86
N GLU A 200 12.15 17.19 53.07
CA GLU A 200 11.74 17.98 51.93
C GLU A 200 10.63 18.97 52.35
N ARG A 201 10.98 20.25 52.32
CA ARG A 201 10.05 21.31 52.73
C ARG A 201 8.94 21.53 51.71
N CYS A 202 7.74 21.61 52.17
CA CYS A 202 6.53 21.97 51.40
C CYS A 202 6.01 23.37 51.84
N PHE A 203 5.60 24.18 50.86
CA PHE A 203 4.99 25.47 51.12
C PHE A 203 3.49 25.35 50.91
N LEU A 204 2.70 25.58 52.00
CA LEU A 204 1.26 25.63 51.89
C LEU A 204 0.81 26.98 51.33
N PRO A 205 -0.23 27.01 50.47
CA PRO A 205 -0.80 28.27 50.00
C PRO A 205 -1.43 29.07 51.14
N ASP A 206 -1.13 30.37 51.24
CA ASP A 206 -1.60 31.26 52.28
C ASP A 206 -3.07 31.68 52.13
N GLU A 207 -3.72 31.28 51.05
CA GLU A 207 -5.03 31.76 50.62
C GLU A 207 -6.24 31.07 51.28
N TYR A 208 -5.99 29.92 51.94
CA TYR A 208 -7.09 29.12 52.50
C TYR A 208 -7.28 29.34 54.00
N GLU A 209 -8.55 29.50 54.39
CA GLU A 209 -8.98 29.61 55.78
C GLU A 209 -9.49 28.28 56.31
N GLY A 210 -9.19 27.98 57.58
CA GLY A 210 -9.64 26.75 58.22
C GLY A 210 -8.57 25.69 58.41
N THR A 211 -9.00 24.48 58.70
CA THR A 211 -8.15 23.29 58.81
C THR A 211 -7.76 22.76 57.44
N PRO A 212 -6.67 22.01 57.29
CA PRO A 212 -6.28 21.39 55.99
C PRO A 212 -7.39 20.52 55.39
N VAL A 213 -8.21 19.87 56.21
CA VAL A 213 -9.37 19.07 55.73
C VAL A 213 -10.43 19.98 55.11
N GLU A 214 -10.80 21.08 55.78
CA GLU A 214 -11.77 22.04 55.23
C GLU A 214 -11.26 22.69 53.96
N ALA A 215 -10.00 23.09 53.92
CA ALA A 215 -9.34 23.62 52.73
C ALA A 215 -9.34 22.59 51.56
N GLY A 216 -9.06 21.32 51.87
CA GLY A 216 -9.12 20.22 50.89
C GLY A 216 -10.52 20.07 50.28
N HIS A 217 -11.56 20.08 51.12
CA HIS A 217 -12.96 20.00 50.64
C HIS A 217 -13.36 21.19 49.75
N VAL A 218 -12.99 22.42 50.15
CA VAL A 218 -13.25 23.62 49.33
C VAL A 218 -12.54 23.53 47.97
N LEU A 219 -11.30 23.01 47.95
CA LEU A 219 -10.58 22.80 46.71
C LEU A 219 -11.22 21.72 45.84
N ASP A 220 -11.62 20.58 46.44
CA ASP A 220 -12.33 19.51 45.72
C ASP A 220 -13.65 20.00 45.11
N ASP A 221 -14.45 20.77 45.84
CA ASP A 221 -15.68 21.35 45.33
C ASP A 221 -15.43 22.32 44.17
N ARG A 222 -14.36 23.12 44.26
CA ARG A 222 -13.98 24.05 43.20
C ARG A 222 -13.44 23.33 41.97
N ILE A 223 -12.62 22.30 42.15
CA ILE A 223 -12.12 21.42 41.08
C ILE A 223 -13.31 20.72 40.40
N GLY A 224 -14.26 20.20 41.20
CA GLY A 224 -15.48 19.58 40.68
C GLY A 224 -16.36 20.54 39.88
N SER A 225 -16.47 21.81 40.27
CA SER A 225 -17.21 22.84 39.53
C SER A 225 -16.51 23.16 38.20
N LEU A 226 -15.18 23.35 38.21
CA LEU A 226 -14.39 23.59 36.97
C LEU A 226 -14.45 22.40 36.02
N GLN A 227 -14.45 21.18 36.55
CA GLN A 227 -14.58 19.98 35.69
C GLN A 227 -15.92 19.98 34.95
N LYS A 228 -17.03 20.38 35.62
CA LYS A 228 -18.35 20.51 34.96
C LYS A 228 -18.33 21.61 33.88
N GLU A 229 -17.65 22.72 34.12
CA GLU A 229 -17.51 23.81 33.15
C GLU A 229 -16.65 23.35 31.93
N ILE A 230 -15.61 22.55 32.16
CA ILE A 230 -14.79 21.93 31.10
C ILE A 230 -15.64 20.96 30.26
N ASP A 231 -16.40 20.08 30.93
CA ASP A 231 -17.28 19.12 30.25
C ASP A 231 -18.39 19.84 29.45
N GLU A 232 -18.87 20.98 29.92
CA GLU A 232 -19.82 21.84 29.19
C GLU A 232 -19.16 22.51 27.99
N ALA A 233 -17.92 22.98 28.12
CA ALA A 233 -17.16 23.54 26.99
C ALA A 233 -16.89 22.48 25.91
N ASP A 234 -16.55 21.25 26.31
CA ASP A 234 -16.39 20.13 25.38
C ASP A 234 -17.69 19.82 24.64
N ARG A 235 -18.83 19.79 25.34
CA ARG A 235 -20.12 19.59 24.66
C ARG A 235 -20.41 20.68 23.65
N LYS A 236 -20.12 21.94 23.98
CA LYS A 236 -20.32 23.08 23.06
C LYS A 236 -19.43 22.98 21.81
N ILE A 237 -18.20 22.52 21.98
CA ILE A 237 -17.27 22.26 20.84
C ILE A 237 -17.86 21.19 19.93
N VAL A 238 -18.26 20.04 20.49
CA VAL A 238 -18.87 18.94 19.72
C VAL A 238 -20.19 19.37 19.07
N GLU A 239 -21.01 20.13 19.73
CA GLU A 239 -22.29 20.64 19.21
C GLU A 239 -22.07 21.64 18.07
N ALA A 240 -21.13 22.60 18.23
CA ALA A 240 -20.76 23.54 17.17
C ALA A 240 -20.28 22.83 15.89
N MET A 241 -19.49 21.78 16.03
CA MET A 241 -19.02 21.01 14.89
C MET A 241 -20.12 20.14 14.29
N SER A 242 -20.91 19.46 15.13
CA SER A 242 -21.97 18.54 14.68
C SER A 242 -23.12 19.27 13.97
N SER A 243 -23.47 20.46 14.43
CA SER A 243 -24.55 21.26 13.83
C SER A 243 -24.21 21.78 12.43
N ARG A 244 -22.91 21.95 12.12
CA ARG A 244 -22.44 22.50 10.84
C ARG A 244 -21.62 21.49 10.02
N LYS A 245 -21.64 20.20 10.38
CA LYS A 245 -20.84 19.16 9.72
C LYS A 245 -21.06 19.07 8.22
N GLU A 246 -22.31 19.16 7.75
CA GLU A 246 -22.64 19.09 6.32
C GLU A 246 -22.16 20.33 5.56
N GLU A 247 -22.29 21.52 6.19
CA GLU A 247 -21.79 22.76 5.60
C GLU A 247 -20.26 22.76 5.51
N PHE A 248 -19.58 22.29 6.57
CA PHE A 248 -18.14 22.15 6.58
C PHE A 248 -17.65 21.14 5.54
N ALA A 249 -18.28 19.95 5.43
CA ALA A 249 -17.92 18.95 4.43
C ALA A 249 -18.09 19.50 2.99
N ALA A 250 -19.18 20.23 2.72
CA ALA A 250 -19.40 20.89 1.43
C ALA A 250 -18.35 21.98 1.15
N ALA A 251 -18.01 22.80 2.16
CA ALA A 251 -17.00 23.85 2.04
C ALA A 251 -15.61 23.28 1.81
N LEU A 252 -15.20 22.27 2.58
CA LEU A 252 -13.93 21.57 2.42
C LEU A 252 -13.79 20.95 1.04
N ARG A 253 -14.83 20.25 0.57
CA ARG A 253 -14.86 19.69 -0.77
C ARG A 253 -14.70 20.75 -1.84
N ARG A 254 -15.39 21.90 -1.70
CA ARG A 254 -15.29 23.01 -2.67
C ARG A 254 -13.89 23.62 -2.71
N ILE A 255 -13.28 23.86 -1.56
CA ILE A 255 -11.92 24.42 -1.48
C ILE A 255 -10.87 23.41 -1.97
N ARG A 256 -11.01 22.12 -1.64
CA ARG A 256 -10.14 21.08 -2.19
C ARG A 256 -10.22 21.03 -3.71
N THR A 257 -11.45 21.04 -4.27
CA THR A 257 -11.64 21.05 -5.72
C THR A 257 -11.00 22.29 -6.35
N PHE A 258 -11.18 23.48 -5.75
CA PHE A 258 -10.55 24.69 -6.23
C PHE A 258 -9.01 24.60 -6.16
N SER A 259 -8.46 24.12 -5.05
CA SER A 259 -7.01 23.98 -4.88
C SER A 259 -6.42 22.99 -5.88
N THR A 260 -7.09 21.86 -6.10
CA THR A 260 -6.69 20.88 -7.12
C THR A 260 -6.73 21.51 -8.51
N ASN A 261 -7.81 22.23 -8.85
CA ASN A 261 -7.92 22.93 -10.12
C ASN A 261 -6.87 24.03 -10.28
N PHE A 262 -6.51 24.71 -9.21
CA PHE A 262 -5.46 25.71 -9.20
C PHE A 262 -4.07 25.10 -9.48
N ASP A 263 -3.81 23.88 -9.01
CA ASP A 263 -2.55 23.19 -9.20
C ASP A 263 -2.25 22.80 -10.65
N VAL A 264 -3.27 22.80 -11.53
CA VAL A 264 -3.09 22.66 -12.99
C VAL A 264 -2.12 23.68 -13.55
N ARG A 265 -2.08 24.89 -12.97
CA ARG A 265 -1.16 25.96 -13.37
C ARG A 265 0.30 25.55 -13.26
N LYS A 266 0.65 24.66 -12.33
CA LYS A 266 2.02 24.14 -12.18
C LYS A 266 2.48 23.33 -13.39
N MET A 267 1.52 22.74 -14.13
CA MET A 267 1.79 21.98 -15.35
C MET A 267 1.72 22.87 -16.61
N ALA A 268 1.18 24.10 -16.49
CA ALA A 268 1.02 25.02 -17.60
C ALA A 268 2.29 25.81 -17.90
N ALA A 269 2.48 26.13 -19.17
CA ALA A 269 3.42 27.14 -19.63
C ALA A 269 2.67 28.42 -20.06
N VAL A 270 3.32 29.56 -19.98
CA VAL A 270 2.78 30.85 -20.44
C VAL A 270 3.73 31.44 -21.45
N THR A 271 3.17 32.02 -22.53
CA THR A 271 3.94 32.72 -23.56
C THR A 271 4.50 34.06 -23.05
N LYS A 272 5.73 34.41 -23.45
CA LYS A 272 6.42 35.63 -23.07
C LYS A 272 6.13 36.74 -24.11
N HIS A 273 4.89 37.19 -24.20
CA HIS A 273 4.55 38.33 -25.08
C HIS A 273 4.00 39.50 -24.25
N ASP A 274 4.41 40.72 -24.57
CA ASP A 274 4.08 41.92 -23.77
C ASP A 274 2.61 42.36 -23.88
N THR A 275 1.88 41.89 -24.88
CA THR A 275 0.50 42.35 -25.15
C THR A 275 -0.59 41.31 -24.85
N HIS A 276 -0.32 40.01 -25.02
CA HIS A 276 -1.29 38.95 -24.75
C HIS A 276 -0.56 37.71 -24.24
N ASN A 277 -0.86 37.32 -23.01
CA ASN A 277 -0.32 36.10 -22.40
C ASN A 277 -1.30 34.96 -22.66
N PHE A 278 -0.83 33.89 -23.30
CA PHE A 278 -1.58 32.65 -23.47
C PHE A 278 -0.99 31.57 -22.56
N TYR A 279 -1.87 30.76 -21.95
CA TYR A 279 -1.43 29.56 -21.32
C TYR A 279 -1.39 28.40 -22.32
N ILE A 280 -0.53 27.43 -22.08
CA ILE A 280 -0.46 26.17 -22.80
C ILE A 280 -0.48 25.05 -21.77
N LEU A 281 -1.46 24.15 -21.89
CA LEU A 281 -1.57 22.92 -21.12
C LEU A 281 -1.35 21.74 -22.05
N CYS A 282 -0.53 20.80 -21.63
CA CYS A 282 -0.27 19.56 -22.37
C CYS A 282 -0.72 18.35 -21.56
N GLY A 283 -1.21 17.33 -22.23
CA GLY A 283 -1.61 16.11 -21.56
C GLY A 283 -2.07 14.99 -22.49
N TRP A 284 -2.28 13.82 -21.89
CA TRP A 284 -2.72 12.63 -22.59
C TRP A 284 -4.17 12.31 -22.26
N MET A 285 -4.98 12.00 -23.27
CA MET A 285 -6.33 11.47 -23.14
C MET A 285 -6.50 10.19 -23.94
N THR A 286 -7.54 9.42 -23.63
CA THR A 286 -7.94 8.30 -24.50
C THR A 286 -8.42 8.86 -25.86
N GLU A 287 -8.16 8.15 -26.95
CA GLU A 287 -8.52 8.57 -28.30
C GLU A 287 -9.99 9.01 -28.40
N LYS A 288 -10.89 8.25 -27.77
CA LYS A 288 -12.33 8.53 -27.76
C LYS A 288 -12.69 9.82 -27.02
N ASP A 289 -12.06 10.04 -25.86
CA ASP A 289 -12.32 11.23 -25.04
C ASP A 289 -11.69 12.45 -25.70
N ALA A 290 -10.51 12.32 -26.31
CA ALA A 290 -9.82 13.39 -27.02
C ALA A 290 -10.64 13.93 -28.20
N GLU A 291 -11.22 13.07 -29.03
CA GLU A 291 -12.07 13.49 -30.14
C GLU A 291 -13.36 14.19 -29.67
N THR A 292 -13.93 13.73 -28.54
CA THR A 292 -15.14 14.34 -27.98
C THR A 292 -14.83 15.69 -27.38
N PHE A 293 -13.72 15.78 -26.64
CA PHE A 293 -13.20 16.99 -26.02
C PHE A 293 -12.86 18.06 -27.08
N GLN A 294 -12.20 17.68 -28.17
CA GLN A 294 -11.90 18.61 -29.25
C GLN A 294 -13.17 19.24 -29.86
N LYS A 295 -14.21 18.42 -30.12
CA LYS A 295 -15.50 18.90 -30.65
C LYS A 295 -16.25 19.83 -29.69
N GLU A 296 -16.06 19.66 -28.37
CA GLU A 296 -16.64 20.55 -27.37
C GLU A 296 -15.87 21.90 -27.32
N ILE A 297 -14.53 21.87 -27.37
CA ILE A 297 -13.71 23.07 -27.33
C ILE A 297 -13.82 23.88 -28.65
N GLU A 298 -13.99 23.25 -29.80
CA GLU A 298 -14.18 23.96 -31.06
C GLU A 298 -15.40 24.92 -31.06
N ARG A 299 -16.30 24.76 -30.10
CA ARG A 299 -17.44 25.68 -29.88
C ARG A 299 -17.07 26.92 -29.06
N ASP A 300 -15.90 26.92 -28.44
CA ASP A 300 -15.39 28.04 -27.65
C ASP A 300 -14.51 28.93 -28.55
N SER A 301 -14.79 30.24 -28.61
CA SER A 301 -14.05 31.17 -29.45
C SER A 301 -12.66 31.49 -28.95
N ASP A 302 -12.40 31.28 -27.65
CA ASP A 302 -11.21 31.76 -26.95
C ASP A 302 -10.22 30.66 -26.60
N THR A 303 -10.60 29.39 -26.76
CA THR A 303 -9.77 28.24 -26.42
C THR A 303 -9.52 27.34 -27.63
N PHE A 304 -8.27 26.98 -27.86
CA PHE A 304 -7.86 26.10 -28.95
C PHE A 304 -7.30 24.80 -28.42
N CYS A 305 -7.68 23.69 -29.07
CA CYS A 305 -7.14 22.35 -28.77
C CYS A 305 -6.54 21.74 -30.02
N ILE A 306 -5.28 21.36 -29.95
CA ILE A 306 -4.56 20.64 -31.01
C ILE A 306 -4.32 19.21 -30.52
N ILE A 307 -4.73 18.25 -31.32
CA ILE A 307 -4.41 16.83 -31.11
C ILE A 307 -3.21 16.50 -31.98
N GLU A 308 -2.12 16.03 -31.37
CA GLU A 308 -0.95 15.55 -32.09
C GLU A 308 -1.06 14.06 -32.34
N ASP A 309 -1.00 13.68 -33.62
CA ASP A 309 -1.06 12.28 -34.06
C ASP A 309 0.33 11.62 -34.13
N ASP A 310 1.40 12.44 -34.25
CA ASP A 310 2.78 11.96 -34.38
C ASP A 310 3.51 12.02 -33.04
N HIS A 311 3.69 10.84 -32.44
CA HIS A 311 4.40 10.69 -31.15
C HIS A 311 5.91 10.98 -31.23
N ASN A 312 6.49 11.11 -32.45
CA ASN A 312 7.93 11.33 -32.62
C ASN A 312 8.40 12.72 -32.16
N ASN A 313 7.49 13.68 -32.10
CA ASN A 313 7.79 15.04 -31.67
C ASN A 313 7.55 15.29 -30.17
N ILE A 314 6.97 14.31 -29.47
CA ILE A 314 6.59 14.38 -28.07
C ILE A 314 7.72 13.75 -27.24
N MET A 315 8.21 14.43 -26.20
CA MET A 315 9.29 13.93 -25.37
C MET A 315 8.83 12.88 -24.35
N SER A 316 7.60 12.98 -23.85
CA SER A 316 7.04 12.04 -22.90
C SER A 316 6.47 10.79 -23.61
N THR A 317 6.72 9.63 -23.03
CA THR A 317 6.09 8.40 -23.48
C THR A 317 4.61 8.37 -23.06
N PRO A 318 3.69 7.92 -23.93
CA PRO A 318 2.27 7.82 -23.60
C PRO A 318 2.05 7.01 -22.33
N PRO A 319 1.20 7.47 -21.40
CA PRO A 319 0.84 6.69 -20.23
C PRO A 319 -0.06 5.51 -20.61
N THR A 320 0.01 4.46 -19.82
CA THR A 320 -0.73 3.22 -20.08
C THR A 320 -1.99 3.16 -19.21
N LYS A 321 -3.14 3.05 -19.87
CA LYS A 321 -4.43 2.77 -19.24
C LYS A 321 -4.90 1.40 -19.68
N MET A 322 -5.00 0.46 -18.73
CA MET A 322 -5.48 -0.89 -19.00
C MET A 322 -7.00 -0.93 -18.99
N LYS A 323 -7.57 -1.66 -19.95
CA LYS A 323 -9.00 -1.95 -20.02
C LYS A 323 -9.22 -3.39 -20.39
N ASN A 324 -9.49 -4.23 -19.40
CA ASN A 324 -9.67 -5.65 -19.57
C ASN A 324 -11.12 -6.09 -19.33
N PRO A 325 -11.55 -7.21 -19.93
CA PRO A 325 -12.86 -7.80 -19.65
C PRO A 325 -13.03 -8.08 -18.15
N GLY A 326 -14.26 -7.97 -17.66
CA GLY A 326 -14.55 -8.06 -16.22
C GLY A 326 -14.04 -9.32 -15.52
N LEU A 327 -13.94 -10.46 -16.24
CA LEU A 327 -13.40 -11.71 -15.73
C LEU A 327 -11.88 -11.62 -15.45
N PHE A 328 -11.12 -10.94 -16.31
CA PHE A 328 -9.66 -10.81 -16.20
C PHE A 328 -9.23 -9.54 -15.47
N ARG A 329 -10.13 -8.59 -15.22
CA ARG A 329 -9.83 -7.35 -14.51
C ARG A 329 -9.15 -7.55 -13.13
N PRO A 330 -9.50 -8.55 -12.31
CA PRO A 330 -8.79 -8.80 -11.05
C PRO A 330 -7.30 -9.07 -11.23
N PHE A 331 -6.88 -9.69 -12.34
CA PHE A 331 -5.48 -10.03 -12.64
C PHE A 331 -4.63 -8.80 -13.02
N GLU A 332 -5.25 -7.64 -13.31
CA GLU A 332 -4.52 -6.37 -13.47
C GLU A 332 -3.66 -6.06 -12.25
N MET A 333 -4.09 -6.49 -11.05
CA MET A 333 -3.32 -6.33 -9.82
C MET A 333 -1.92 -6.98 -9.90
N TYR A 334 -1.80 -8.17 -10.50
CA TYR A 334 -0.51 -8.84 -10.66
C TYR A 334 0.38 -8.15 -11.71
N VAL A 335 -0.21 -7.59 -12.75
CA VAL A 335 0.50 -6.78 -13.74
C VAL A 335 0.97 -5.47 -13.13
N GLU A 336 0.12 -4.79 -12.36
CA GLU A 336 0.46 -3.56 -11.63
C GLU A 336 1.60 -3.79 -10.61
N MET A 337 1.63 -4.95 -9.94
CA MET A 337 2.69 -5.30 -8.97
C MET A 337 4.06 -5.53 -9.62
N TYR A 338 4.09 -6.07 -10.83
CA TYR A 338 5.34 -6.28 -11.57
C TYR A 338 5.81 -4.99 -12.24
N GLY A 339 4.88 -4.25 -12.86
CA GLY A 339 5.09 -3.02 -13.60
C GLY A 339 4.10 -2.92 -14.75
N LEU A 340 3.65 -1.72 -15.05
CA LEU A 340 2.68 -1.51 -16.15
C LEU A 340 3.33 -1.77 -17.52
N PRO A 341 2.58 -2.29 -18.50
CA PRO A 341 3.10 -2.49 -19.84
C PRO A 341 3.47 -1.17 -20.50
N SER A 342 4.57 -1.14 -21.24
CA SER A 342 4.88 -0.01 -22.12
C SER A 342 3.81 0.13 -23.18
N TYR A 343 3.61 1.33 -23.69
CA TYR A 343 2.51 1.63 -24.63
C TYR A 343 2.49 0.70 -25.87
N ASN A 344 3.67 0.28 -26.35
CA ASN A 344 3.82 -0.61 -27.51
C ASN A 344 3.85 -2.11 -27.14
N GLU A 345 3.84 -2.46 -25.85
CA GLU A 345 3.82 -3.85 -25.39
C GLU A 345 2.40 -4.44 -25.42
N LEU A 346 2.34 -5.76 -25.53
CA LEU A 346 1.09 -6.49 -25.31
C LEU A 346 0.73 -6.46 -23.84
N ASP A 347 -0.55 -6.25 -23.56
CA ASP A 347 -1.10 -6.37 -22.21
C ASP A 347 -1.11 -7.87 -21.79
N PRO A 348 -0.32 -8.28 -20.79
CA PRO A 348 -0.24 -9.66 -20.36
C PRO A 348 -1.39 -10.12 -19.49
N THR A 349 -2.35 -9.25 -19.13
CA THR A 349 -3.41 -9.53 -18.13
C THR A 349 -4.25 -10.76 -18.48
N ILE A 350 -4.61 -10.93 -19.73
CA ILE A 350 -5.40 -12.11 -20.16
C ILE A 350 -4.54 -13.36 -20.09
N LEU A 351 -3.28 -13.27 -20.53
CA LEU A 351 -2.36 -14.39 -20.52
C LEU A 351 -2.13 -14.88 -19.07
N ILE A 352 -1.76 -13.98 -18.17
CA ILE A 352 -1.55 -14.33 -16.76
C ILE A 352 -2.83 -14.86 -16.14
N GLY A 353 -4.00 -14.31 -16.48
CA GLY A 353 -5.28 -14.80 -15.98
C GLY A 353 -5.54 -16.26 -16.34
N ILE A 354 -5.15 -16.66 -17.54
CA ILE A 354 -5.31 -18.05 -18.02
C ILE A 354 -4.21 -18.96 -17.45
N THR A 355 -2.95 -18.59 -17.62
CA THR A 355 -1.79 -19.43 -17.21
C THR A 355 -1.75 -19.61 -15.69
N TYR A 356 -1.96 -18.55 -14.94
CA TYR A 356 -2.02 -18.58 -13.48
C TYR A 356 -3.14 -19.51 -12.99
N SER A 357 -4.33 -19.38 -13.55
CA SER A 357 -5.48 -20.21 -13.15
C SER A 357 -5.29 -21.68 -13.51
N ILE A 358 -4.69 -21.98 -14.67
CA ILE A 358 -4.36 -23.35 -15.10
C ILE A 358 -3.30 -23.96 -14.19
N LEU A 359 -2.18 -23.25 -13.95
CA LEU A 359 -1.09 -23.74 -13.10
C LEU A 359 -1.55 -23.94 -11.65
N PHE A 360 -2.34 -23.00 -11.11
CA PHE A 360 -2.94 -23.14 -9.79
C PHE A 360 -3.84 -24.38 -9.72
N GLY A 361 -4.74 -24.52 -10.68
CA GLY A 361 -5.65 -25.68 -10.74
C GLY A 361 -4.94 -27.00 -10.87
N PHE A 362 -3.85 -27.06 -11.62
CA PHE A 362 -3.03 -28.27 -11.74
C PHE A 362 -2.31 -28.61 -10.42
N MET A 363 -1.75 -27.61 -9.72
CA MET A 363 -1.10 -27.81 -8.42
C MET A 363 -2.09 -28.15 -7.31
N PHE A 364 -3.28 -27.53 -7.34
CA PHE A 364 -4.33 -27.66 -6.33
C PHE A 364 -5.57 -28.36 -6.92
N GLY A 365 -5.34 -29.60 -7.41
CA GLY A 365 -6.34 -30.36 -8.15
C GLY A 365 -7.31 -31.13 -7.26
N ASP A 366 -8.25 -30.46 -6.60
CA ASP A 366 -9.35 -31.04 -5.84
C ASP A 366 -10.68 -30.40 -6.20
N ALA A 367 -11.66 -31.20 -6.65
CA ALA A 367 -12.94 -30.69 -7.15
C ALA A 367 -13.80 -30.08 -6.03
N GLY A 368 -13.79 -30.64 -4.83
CA GLY A 368 -14.57 -30.14 -3.71
C GLY A 368 -14.03 -28.83 -3.15
N GLN A 369 -12.73 -28.77 -2.90
CA GLN A 369 -12.06 -27.55 -2.44
C GLN A 369 -12.08 -26.47 -3.52
N GLY A 370 -11.87 -26.82 -4.80
CA GLY A 370 -11.97 -25.91 -5.93
C GLY A 370 -13.34 -25.26 -6.05
N LEU A 371 -14.42 -26.01 -5.84
CA LEU A 371 -15.77 -25.47 -5.84
C LEU A 371 -16.01 -24.51 -4.65
N CYS A 372 -15.46 -24.80 -3.49
CA CYS A 372 -15.50 -23.89 -2.34
C CYS A 372 -14.75 -22.57 -2.62
N LEU A 373 -13.57 -22.64 -3.24
CA LEU A 373 -12.81 -21.45 -3.67
C LEU A 373 -13.56 -20.64 -4.74
N LEU A 374 -14.19 -21.31 -5.69
CA LEU A 374 -14.99 -20.67 -6.73
C LEU A 374 -16.15 -19.87 -6.13
N ILE A 375 -16.98 -20.53 -5.31
CA ILE A 375 -18.18 -19.89 -4.73
C ILE A 375 -17.76 -18.82 -3.71
N GLY A 376 -16.88 -19.13 -2.80
CA GLY A 376 -16.39 -18.20 -1.77
C GLY A 376 -15.71 -16.98 -2.37
N GLY A 377 -14.83 -17.18 -3.35
CA GLY A 377 -14.16 -16.10 -4.07
C GLY A 377 -15.14 -15.22 -4.83
N PHE A 378 -16.10 -15.82 -5.53
CA PHE A 378 -17.13 -15.07 -6.28
C PHE A 378 -18.00 -14.22 -5.35
N LEU A 379 -18.45 -14.75 -4.22
CA LEU A 379 -19.26 -14.01 -3.25
C LEU A 379 -18.48 -12.84 -2.65
N LEU A 380 -17.24 -13.06 -2.23
CA LEU A 380 -16.39 -12.00 -1.69
C LEU A 380 -16.10 -10.91 -2.73
N TYR A 381 -15.82 -11.29 -3.97
CA TYR A 381 -15.62 -10.34 -5.06
C TYR A 381 -16.90 -9.51 -5.35
N ARG A 382 -18.07 -10.16 -5.37
CA ARG A 382 -19.35 -9.50 -5.66
C ARG A 382 -19.80 -8.53 -4.59
N PHE A 383 -19.59 -8.89 -3.27
CA PHE A 383 -20.08 -8.09 -2.15
C PHE A 383 -19.04 -7.06 -1.66
N LYS A 384 -17.77 -7.44 -1.57
CA LYS A 384 -16.71 -6.58 -1.04
C LYS A 384 -15.79 -5.98 -2.10
N LYS A 385 -15.94 -6.35 -3.36
CA LYS A 385 -15.13 -5.89 -4.51
C LYS A 385 -13.61 -6.10 -4.32
N ILE A 386 -13.20 -7.08 -3.52
CA ILE A 386 -11.79 -7.42 -3.28
C ILE A 386 -11.23 -8.08 -4.54
N ARG A 387 -10.23 -7.47 -5.20
CA ARG A 387 -9.63 -7.97 -6.46
C ARG A 387 -9.07 -9.39 -6.30
N LEU A 388 -8.36 -9.67 -5.18
CA LEU A 388 -7.80 -10.99 -4.89
C LEU A 388 -8.87 -12.10 -4.86
N ALA A 389 -10.06 -11.82 -4.34
CA ALA A 389 -11.15 -12.78 -4.31
C ALA A 389 -11.63 -13.19 -5.71
N GLY A 390 -11.58 -12.25 -6.66
CA GLY A 390 -11.87 -12.54 -8.07
C GLY A 390 -10.84 -13.51 -8.68
N ILE A 391 -9.57 -13.36 -8.37
CA ILE A 391 -8.49 -14.28 -8.79
C ILE A 391 -8.73 -15.67 -8.22
N ILE A 392 -8.99 -15.77 -6.91
CA ILE A 392 -9.28 -17.05 -6.23
C ILE A 392 -10.49 -17.75 -6.86
N SER A 393 -11.52 -17.01 -7.24
CA SER A 393 -12.69 -17.56 -7.94
C SER A 393 -12.31 -18.19 -9.29
N CYS A 394 -11.48 -17.51 -10.09
CA CYS A 394 -10.99 -18.06 -11.38
C CYS A 394 -10.11 -19.31 -11.15
N CYS A 395 -9.23 -19.28 -10.16
CA CYS A 395 -8.43 -20.45 -9.77
C CYS A 395 -9.31 -21.64 -9.35
N GLY A 396 -10.40 -21.37 -8.62
CA GLY A 396 -11.36 -22.38 -8.19
C GLY A 396 -12.04 -23.12 -9.36
N VAL A 397 -12.27 -22.43 -10.50
CA VAL A 397 -12.78 -23.08 -11.72
C VAL A 397 -11.82 -24.16 -12.21
N PHE A 398 -10.55 -23.80 -12.41
CA PHE A 398 -9.54 -24.73 -12.92
C PHE A 398 -9.19 -25.82 -11.89
N SER A 399 -9.15 -25.48 -10.59
CA SER A 399 -8.99 -26.48 -9.52
C SER A 399 -10.10 -27.52 -9.54
N THR A 400 -11.36 -27.10 -9.78
CA THR A 400 -12.48 -28.02 -9.96
C THR A 400 -12.29 -28.91 -11.19
N ILE A 401 -11.88 -28.33 -12.32
CA ILE A 401 -11.64 -29.10 -13.58
C ILE A 401 -10.53 -30.13 -13.38
N PHE A 402 -9.37 -29.73 -12.85
CA PHE A 402 -8.26 -30.66 -12.59
C PHE A 402 -8.57 -31.66 -11.50
N GLY A 403 -9.36 -31.27 -10.47
CA GLY A 403 -9.85 -32.20 -9.47
C GLY A 403 -10.72 -33.32 -10.06
N LEU A 404 -11.57 -33.00 -11.04
CA LEU A 404 -12.34 -34.01 -11.79
C LEU A 404 -11.42 -34.88 -12.67
N LEU A 405 -10.38 -34.30 -13.29
CA LEU A 405 -9.40 -35.06 -14.08
C LEU A 405 -8.56 -36.02 -13.22
N PHE A 406 -8.22 -35.63 -12.00
CA PHE A 406 -7.45 -36.45 -11.04
C PHE A 406 -8.35 -37.39 -10.23
N GLY A 407 -9.66 -37.17 -10.22
CA GLY A 407 -10.62 -37.98 -9.47
C GLY A 407 -10.64 -37.71 -7.96
N SER A 408 -10.24 -36.49 -7.51
CA SER A 408 -10.22 -36.09 -6.10
C SER A 408 -11.36 -35.15 -5.76
N VAL A 409 -12.12 -35.48 -4.70
CA VAL A 409 -13.21 -34.63 -4.17
C VAL A 409 -13.06 -34.57 -2.64
N PHE A 410 -12.61 -33.44 -2.10
CA PHE A 410 -12.24 -33.28 -0.68
C PHE A 410 -11.23 -34.31 -0.19
N GLY A 411 -10.33 -34.75 -1.07
CA GLY A 411 -9.34 -35.78 -0.82
C GLY A 411 -9.83 -37.22 -0.97
N PHE A 412 -11.12 -37.45 -1.15
CA PHE A 412 -11.63 -38.79 -1.40
C PHE A 412 -11.40 -39.16 -2.88
N GLU A 413 -10.67 -40.26 -3.12
CA GLU A 413 -10.37 -40.80 -4.45
C GLU A 413 -11.34 -41.95 -4.86
N ASP A 414 -12.14 -42.44 -3.92
CA ASP A 414 -13.09 -43.53 -4.13
C ASP A 414 -14.47 -43.05 -4.67
N ILE A 415 -14.74 -41.73 -4.60
CA ILE A 415 -16.04 -41.16 -5.02
C ILE A 415 -16.15 -41.09 -6.54
N MET A 416 -15.02 -40.80 -7.21
CA MET A 416 -14.98 -40.66 -8.67
C MET A 416 -13.72 -41.32 -9.25
N ASP A 417 -13.90 -42.00 -10.38
CA ASP A 417 -12.76 -42.55 -11.12
C ASP A 417 -11.99 -41.38 -11.81
N ALA A 418 -10.67 -41.43 -11.71
CA ALA A 418 -9.83 -40.45 -12.39
C ALA A 418 -10.00 -40.54 -13.91
N VAL A 419 -10.35 -39.42 -14.55
CA VAL A 419 -10.51 -39.36 -16.01
C VAL A 419 -9.17 -39.37 -16.74
N TRP A 420 -8.13 -38.80 -16.11
CA TRP A 420 -6.82 -38.68 -16.74
C TRP A 420 -5.74 -39.48 -15.99
N LEU A 421 -5.33 -39.09 -14.80
CA LEU A 421 -4.30 -39.77 -14.01
C LEU A 421 -4.49 -39.47 -12.51
N ARG A 422 -4.04 -40.40 -11.67
CA ARG A 422 -3.93 -40.20 -10.22
C ARG A 422 -2.52 -39.72 -9.89
N PRO A 423 -2.36 -38.56 -9.21
CA PRO A 423 -1.05 -37.94 -8.98
C PRO A 423 -0.04 -38.82 -8.24
N GLN A 424 -0.49 -39.71 -7.36
CA GLN A 424 0.38 -40.60 -6.57
C GLN A 424 0.76 -41.88 -7.30
N GLU A 425 -0.14 -42.46 -8.09
CA GLU A 425 -0.02 -43.83 -8.63
C GLU A 425 0.55 -43.82 -10.08
N ALA A 426 0.34 -42.73 -10.82
CA ALA A 426 0.71 -42.68 -12.23
C ALA A 426 2.24 -42.70 -12.43
N MET A 427 2.78 -43.77 -12.98
CA MET A 427 4.22 -43.96 -13.24
C MET A 427 4.48 -44.18 -14.73
N THR A 428 5.39 -43.40 -15.28
CA THR A 428 5.89 -43.57 -16.65
C THR A 428 7.34 -44.09 -16.64
N ASN A 429 7.62 -45.15 -17.42
CA ASN A 429 8.97 -45.67 -17.58
C ASN A 429 9.71 -44.83 -18.63
N LEU A 430 10.71 -44.11 -18.17
CA LEU A 430 11.59 -43.34 -19.04
C LEU A 430 12.86 -44.12 -19.35
N PRO A 431 13.27 -44.22 -20.63
CA PRO A 431 14.53 -44.85 -21.03
C PRO A 431 15.66 -44.14 -20.36
N PHE A 432 16.51 -44.30 -19.61
CA PHE A 432 17.61 -43.63 -18.89
C PHE A 432 17.33 -43.20 -17.45
N ILE A 433 16.12 -42.68 -17.11
CA ILE A 433 15.82 -42.13 -15.79
C ILE A 433 15.09 -43.17 -14.91
N GLY A 434 14.52 -44.21 -15.55
CA GLY A 434 13.76 -45.23 -14.88
C GLY A 434 12.27 -44.82 -14.68
N ARG A 435 11.67 -45.22 -13.56
CA ARG A 435 10.26 -44.89 -13.26
C ARG A 435 10.15 -43.49 -12.69
N LEU A 436 9.47 -42.61 -13.40
CA LEU A 436 9.16 -41.25 -12.95
C LEU A 436 7.64 -41.09 -12.87
N ASN A 437 7.18 -40.31 -11.92
CA ASN A 437 5.75 -40.00 -11.83
C ASN A 437 5.31 -39.18 -13.05
N THR A 438 4.23 -39.60 -13.69
CA THR A 438 3.68 -39.03 -14.92
C THR A 438 3.30 -37.56 -14.76
N VAL A 439 2.93 -37.14 -13.54
CA VAL A 439 2.56 -35.75 -13.23
C VAL A 439 3.73 -34.79 -13.45
N PHE A 440 4.98 -35.19 -13.13
CA PHE A 440 6.16 -34.35 -13.39
C PHE A 440 6.40 -34.20 -14.90
N VAL A 441 6.21 -35.27 -15.65
CA VAL A 441 6.35 -35.22 -17.11
C VAL A 441 5.30 -34.28 -17.71
N ALA A 442 4.05 -34.39 -17.28
CA ALA A 442 2.97 -33.52 -17.73
C ALA A 442 3.23 -32.05 -17.34
N ALA A 443 3.69 -31.80 -16.12
CA ALA A 443 4.03 -30.45 -15.67
C ALA A 443 5.14 -29.79 -16.50
N VAL A 444 6.23 -30.56 -16.80
CA VAL A 444 7.31 -30.07 -17.67
C VAL A 444 6.81 -29.84 -19.10
N ALA A 445 5.96 -30.70 -19.63
CA ALA A 445 5.41 -30.55 -20.99
C ALA A 445 4.53 -29.29 -21.09
N ILE A 446 3.67 -29.04 -20.09
CA ILE A 446 2.87 -27.79 -20.00
C ILE A 446 3.81 -26.59 -19.90
N GLY A 447 4.86 -26.66 -19.07
CA GLY A 447 5.84 -25.61 -18.91
C GLY A 447 6.58 -25.28 -20.22
N MET A 448 7.03 -26.30 -20.96
CA MET A 448 7.65 -26.11 -22.29
C MET A 448 6.68 -25.42 -23.26
N GLY A 449 5.40 -25.80 -23.26
CA GLY A 449 4.37 -25.16 -24.08
C GLY A 449 4.18 -23.68 -23.75
N ILE A 450 4.15 -23.34 -22.46
CA ILE A 450 4.02 -21.95 -21.96
C ILE A 450 5.26 -21.13 -22.35
N ILE A 451 6.47 -21.69 -22.20
CA ILE A 451 7.72 -21.01 -22.60
C ILE A 451 7.71 -20.69 -24.10
N LEU A 452 7.34 -21.66 -24.95
CA LEU A 452 7.20 -21.43 -26.38
C LEU A 452 6.21 -20.32 -26.71
N LEU A 453 5.06 -20.30 -26.02
CA LEU A 453 4.07 -19.24 -26.17
C LEU A 453 4.66 -17.87 -25.79
N CYS A 454 5.40 -17.77 -24.69
CA CYS A 454 6.04 -16.52 -24.26
C CYS A 454 7.10 -16.05 -25.27
N MET A 455 7.88 -16.96 -25.87
CA MET A 455 8.84 -16.60 -26.91
C MET A 455 8.14 -16.06 -28.17
N ILE A 456 7.01 -16.65 -28.58
CA ILE A 456 6.20 -16.13 -29.69
C ILE A 456 5.70 -14.71 -29.36
N LEU A 457 5.23 -14.48 -28.14
CA LEU A 457 4.78 -13.15 -27.70
C LEU A 457 5.92 -12.14 -27.68
N ASN A 458 7.13 -12.56 -27.27
CA ASN A 458 8.32 -11.70 -27.35
C ASN A 458 8.66 -11.29 -28.78
N VAL A 459 8.58 -12.21 -29.72
CA VAL A 459 8.79 -11.89 -31.15
C VAL A 459 7.74 -10.87 -31.62
N ILE A 460 6.47 -11.03 -31.24
CA ILE A 460 5.41 -10.08 -31.60
C ILE A 460 5.67 -8.70 -30.96
N ASN A 461 6.07 -8.64 -29.69
CA ASN A 461 6.40 -7.40 -29.00
C ASN A 461 7.60 -6.69 -29.65
N SER A 462 8.66 -7.44 -29.95
CA SER A 462 9.88 -6.89 -30.57
C SER A 462 9.63 -6.38 -31.99
N LEU A 463 8.76 -7.04 -32.76
CA LEU A 463 8.33 -6.56 -34.08
C LEU A 463 7.51 -5.26 -33.97
N ARG A 464 6.65 -5.13 -32.95
CA ARG A 464 5.88 -3.90 -32.70
C ARG A 464 6.77 -2.72 -32.27
N SER A 465 7.83 -3.00 -31.51
CA SER A 465 8.80 -1.99 -31.10
C SER A 465 9.86 -1.67 -32.15
N HIS A 466 9.81 -2.32 -33.33
CA HIS A 466 10.80 -2.20 -34.40
C HIS A 466 12.25 -2.54 -33.98
N ASP A 467 12.40 -3.40 -32.96
CA ASP A 467 13.69 -3.85 -32.45
C ASP A 467 14.07 -5.15 -33.19
N VAL A 468 14.85 -5.02 -34.26
CA VAL A 468 15.22 -6.15 -35.15
C VAL A 468 16.12 -7.14 -34.43
N GLU A 469 17.05 -6.67 -33.61
CA GLU A 469 17.95 -7.51 -32.83
C GLU A 469 17.19 -8.48 -31.95
N LYS A 470 16.28 -7.94 -31.13
CA LYS A 470 15.46 -8.74 -30.19
C LYS A 470 14.41 -9.61 -30.90
N ALA A 471 13.91 -9.18 -32.06
CA ALA A 471 12.94 -9.97 -32.79
C ALA A 471 13.54 -11.25 -33.37
N TYR A 472 14.71 -11.15 -34.01
CA TYR A 472 15.24 -12.25 -34.83
C TYR A 472 16.45 -12.96 -34.20
N PHE A 473 17.36 -12.24 -33.58
CA PHE A 473 18.69 -12.74 -33.20
C PHE A 473 18.85 -13.00 -31.69
N ASP A 474 17.97 -12.49 -30.87
CA ASP A 474 18.05 -12.65 -29.41
C ASP A 474 17.64 -14.05 -28.94
N THR A 475 18.01 -14.38 -27.72
CA THR A 475 17.72 -15.65 -27.03
C THR A 475 16.23 -15.96 -26.91
N ASN A 476 15.39 -14.95 -26.71
CA ASN A 476 13.94 -15.07 -26.71
C ASN A 476 13.30 -14.70 -28.06
N GLY A 477 14.10 -14.40 -29.09
CA GLY A 477 13.68 -14.11 -30.46
C GLY A 477 13.43 -15.36 -31.28
N VAL A 478 13.36 -15.18 -32.60
CA VAL A 478 13.13 -16.30 -33.56
C VAL A 478 14.21 -17.36 -33.45
N ALA A 479 15.49 -16.97 -33.32
CA ALA A 479 16.60 -17.92 -33.20
C ALA A 479 16.45 -18.82 -31.96
N GLY A 480 16.15 -18.20 -30.78
CA GLY A 480 15.90 -18.94 -29.55
C GLY A 480 14.64 -19.81 -29.62
N LEU A 481 13.57 -19.31 -30.26
CA LEU A 481 12.34 -20.07 -30.48
C LEU A 481 12.58 -21.36 -31.29
N VAL A 482 13.33 -21.26 -32.38
CA VAL A 482 13.66 -22.43 -33.21
C VAL A 482 14.50 -23.44 -32.44
N PHE A 483 15.51 -22.97 -31.70
CA PHE A 483 16.34 -23.82 -30.86
C PHE A 483 15.53 -24.55 -29.79
N TYR A 484 14.70 -23.81 -29.03
CA TYR A 484 13.90 -24.37 -27.93
C TYR A 484 12.79 -25.30 -28.43
N PHE A 485 12.17 -24.97 -29.57
CA PHE A 485 11.21 -25.84 -30.24
C PHE A 485 11.86 -27.17 -30.72
N ALA A 486 13.07 -27.10 -31.26
CA ALA A 486 13.83 -28.28 -31.62
C ALA A 486 14.12 -29.16 -30.41
N LEU A 487 14.56 -28.54 -29.30
CA LEU A 487 14.84 -29.24 -28.04
C LEU A 487 13.56 -29.92 -27.50
N ALA A 488 12.46 -29.19 -27.43
CA ALA A 488 11.18 -29.72 -26.96
C ALA A 488 10.70 -30.88 -27.87
N SER A 489 10.82 -30.74 -29.20
CA SER A 489 10.41 -31.77 -30.13
C SER A 489 11.24 -33.04 -29.97
N VAL A 490 12.56 -32.92 -29.79
CA VAL A 490 13.46 -34.08 -29.56
C VAL A 490 13.09 -34.80 -28.27
N ILE A 491 12.83 -34.04 -27.18
CA ILE A 491 12.41 -34.62 -25.90
C ILE A 491 11.08 -35.38 -26.05
N VAL A 492 10.08 -34.79 -26.71
CA VAL A 492 8.77 -35.41 -26.92
C VAL A 492 8.88 -36.66 -27.77
N LEU A 493 9.63 -36.63 -28.91
CA LEU A 493 9.83 -37.78 -29.77
C LEU A 493 10.56 -38.93 -29.02
N TYR A 494 11.56 -38.58 -28.22
CA TYR A 494 12.28 -39.54 -27.41
C TYR A 494 11.37 -40.19 -26.34
N MET A 495 10.51 -39.39 -25.68
CA MET A 495 9.56 -39.87 -24.69
C MET A 495 8.46 -40.77 -25.26
N THR A 496 8.02 -40.48 -26.50
CA THR A 496 7.02 -41.29 -27.22
C THR A 496 7.58 -42.54 -27.88
N GLY A 497 8.90 -42.75 -27.79
CA GLY A 497 9.57 -43.92 -28.40
C GLY A 497 9.62 -43.88 -29.93
N ASN A 498 9.39 -42.74 -30.55
CA ASN A 498 9.47 -42.54 -31.99
C ASN A 498 10.92 -42.37 -32.45
N LEU A 499 11.18 -42.68 -33.72
CA LEU A 499 12.49 -42.50 -34.31
C LEU A 499 12.88 -41.01 -34.29
N LEU A 500 14.08 -40.73 -33.80
CA LEU A 500 14.65 -39.38 -33.85
C LEU A 500 14.94 -39.00 -35.33
N PRO A 501 14.82 -37.70 -35.68
CA PRO A 501 15.21 -37.20 -36.98
C PRO A 501 16.66 -37.55 -37.30
N ALA A 502 17.01 -37.61 -38.60
CA ALA A 502 18.39 -37.89 -39.05
C ALA A 502 19.38 -36.93 -38.37
N THR A 503 20.54 -37.42 -37.96
CA THR A 503 21.57 -36.65 -37.23
C THR A 503 21.91 -35.31 -37.91
N VAL A 504 21.88 -35.26 -39.23
CA VAL A 504 22.13 -34.02 -39.99
C VAL A 504 21.07 -32.97 -39.73
N ILE A 505 19.78 -33.34 -39.64
CA ILE A 505 18.68 -32.42 -39.33
C ILE A 505 18.83 -31.89 -37.91
N LEU A 506 19.17 -32.75 -36.97
CA LEU A 506 19.40 -32.33 -35.56
C LEU A 506 20.55 -31.34 -35.46
N VAL A 507 21.69 -31.61 -36.12
CA VAL A 507 22.84 -30.68 -36.12
C VAL A 507 22.44 -29.32 -36.70
N ILE A 508 21.69 -29.29 -37.79
CA ILE A 508 21.22 -28.04 -38.39
C ILE A 508 20.27 -27.29 -37.45
N MET A 509 19.32 -27.99 -36.85
CA MET A 509 18.32 -27.39 -35.97
C MET A 509 18.91 -26.84 -34.67
N PHE A 510 20.02 -27.35 -34.18
CA PHE A 510 20.67 -26.86 -32.97
C PHE A 510 21.83 -25.90 -33.28
N LEU A 511 22.70 -26.20 -34.27
CA LEU A 511 23.90 -25.42 -34.52
C LEU A 511 23.59 -24.05 -35.14
N ILE A 512 22.67 -24.00 -36.12
CA ILE A 512 22.36 -22.73 -36.79
C ILE A 512 21.78 -21.69 -35.82
N PRO A 513 20.75 -21.98 -35.01
CA PRO A 513 20.25 -21.00 -34.06
C PRO A 513 21.28 -20.54 -33.02
N LEU A 514 22.15 -21.47 -32.54
CA LEU A 514 23.23 -21.11 -31.63
C LEU A 514 24.24 -20.15 -32.25
N LEU A 515 24.62 -20.39 -33.53
CA LEU A 515 25.49 -19.48 -34.28
C LEU A 515 24.81 -18.11 -34.49
N VAL A 516 23.52 -18.08 -34.78
CA VAL A 516 22.76 -16.83 -34.95
C VAL A 516 22.72 -16.04 -33.65
N ILE A 517 22.51 -16.70 -32.51
CA ILE A 517 22.55 -16.06 -31.17
C ILE A 517 23.97 -15.55 -30.87
N PHE A 518 25.02 -16.34 -31.18
CA PHE A 518 26.40 -15.93 -30.96
C PHE A 518 26.78 -14.67 -31.74
N PHE A 519 26.32 -14.56 -33.00
CA PHE A 519 26.57 -13.43 -33.86
C PHE A 519 25.43 -12.37 -33.86
N LYS A 520 24.64 -12.29 -32.82
CA LYS A 520 23.45 -11.39 -32.76
C LYS A 520 23.79 -9.92 -33.06
N GLU A 521 24.84 -9.36 -32.40
CA GLU A 521 25.25 -7.97 -32.57
C GLU A 521 25.70 -7.64 -34.01
N PRO A 522 26.67 -8.38 -34.60
CA PRO A 522 27.08 -8.08 -35.96
C PRO A 522 25.98 -8.36 -37.00
N LEU A 523 25.11 -9.34 -36.79
CA LEU A 523 23.99 -9.61 -37.70
C LEU A 523 22.93 -8.50 -37.62
N ALA A 524 22.59 -8.01 -36.42
CA ALA A 524 21.68 -6.89 -36.23
C ALA A 524 22.25 -5.62 -36.86
N ALA A 525 23.52 -5.31 -36.66
CA ALA A 525 24.19 -4.15 -37.25
C ALA A 525 24.18 -4.18 -38.78
N ILE A 526 24.29 -5.35 -39.41
CA ILE A 526 24.22 -5.53 -40.88
C ILE A 526 22.80 -5.22 -41.37
N VAL A 527 21.76 -5.72 -40.68
CA VAL A 527 20.35 -5.51 -41.06
C VAL A 527 19.93 -4.07 -40.87
N GLU A 528 20.32 -3.43 -39.75
CA GLU A 528 20.02 -2.03 -39.43
C GLU A 528 20.93 -1.03 -40.16
N LYS A 529 21.92 -1.50 -40.93
CA LYS A 529 22.88 -0.66 -41.68
C LYS A 529 23.64 0.33 -40.79
N LYS A 530 23.95 -0.03 -39.55
CA LYS A 530 24.80 0.76 -38.66
C LYS A 530 26.26 0.80 -39.17
N ALA A 531 26.95 1.92 -38.97
CA ALA A 531 28.32 2.12 -39.42
C ALA A 531 29.34 1.27 -38.64
N GLU A 532 29.09 1.09 -37.33
CA GLU A 532 29.93 0.25 -36.48
C GLU A 532 29.31 -1.14 -36.33
N ARG A 533 30.03 -2.15 -36.72
CA ARG A 533 29.57 -3.57 -36.72
C ARG A 533 29.90 -4.33 -35.43
N MET A 534 30.80 -3.82 -34.61
CA MET A 534 31.20 -4.36 -33.32
C MET A 534 31.58 -3.24 -32.38
N GLU A 535 31.00 -3.22 -31.21
CA GLU A 535 31.31 -2.25 -30.15
C GLU A 535 32.59 -2.63 -29.39
N THR A 536 32.97 -3.91 -29.40
CA THR A 536 34.10 -4.49 -28.65
C THR A 536 35.17 -5.12 -29.55
N GLY A 537 36.40 -5.23 -29.04
CA GLY A 537 37.49 -5.93 -29.77
C GLY A 537 37.20 -7.42 -29.94
N LEU A 538 37.67 -8.00 -31.05
CA LEU A 538 37.39 -9.39 -31.50
C LEU A 538 37.62 -10.44 -30.39
N GLY A 539 38.68 -10.32 -29.60
CA GLY A 539 38.98 -11.26 -28.52
C GLY A 539 37.94 -11.18 -27.37
N MET A 540 37.51 -9.98 -27.04
CA MET A 540 36.49 -9.75 -26.01
C MET A 540 35.11 -10.24 -26.48
N PHE A 541 34.74 -9.99 -27.72
CA PHE A 541 33.52 -10.49 -28.34
C PHE A 541 33.42 -12.04 -28.31
N ILE A 542 34.48 -12.75 -28.66
CA ILE A 542 34.47 -14.22 -28.61
C ILE A 542 34.33 -14.75 -27.20
N THR A 543 35.06 -14.15 -26.24
CA THR A 543 34.99 -14.57 -24.84
C THR A 543 33.59 -14.31 -24.25
N GLN A 544 33.05 -13.12 -24.48
CA GLN A 544 31.72 -12.74 -24.03
C GLN A 544 30.63 -13.62 -24.66
N GLY A 545 30.72 -13.88 -25.98
CA GLY A 545 29.74 -14.71 -26.69
C GLY A 545 29.73 -16.17 -26.21
N ILE A 546 30.89 -16.74 -25.83
CA ILE A 546 30.94 -18.10 -25.25
C ILE A 546 30.24 -18.13 -23.88
N PHE A 547 30.50 -17.16 -23.01
CA PHE A 547 29.83 -17.07 -21.71
C PHE A 547 28.32 -16.86 -21.86
N GLU A 548 27.92 -16.01 -22.80
CA GLU A 548 26.51 -15.76 -23.09
C GLU A 548 25.81 -17.02 -23.60
N LEU A 549 26.40 -17.79 -24.51
CA LEU A 549 25.84 -19.06 -24.93
C LEU A 549 25.67 -20.05 -23.78
N PHE A 550 26.67 -20.14 -22.91
CA PHE A 550 26.59 -21.00 -21.74
C PHE A 550 25.45 -20.56 -20.79
N GLU A 551 25.32 -19.26 -20.52
CA GLU A 551 24.23 -18.69 -19.74
C GLU A 551 22.86 -19.00 -20.35
N VAL A 552 22.71 -18.86 -21.66
CA VAL A 552 21.47 -19.16 -22.40
C VAL A 552 21.08 -20.63 -22.24
N LEU A 553 22.02 -21.57 -22.42
CA LEU A 553 21.74 -22.99 -22.25
C LEU A 553 21.34 -23.33 -20.81
N LEU A 554 22.04 -22.76 -19.83
CA LEU A 554 21.70 -22.93 -18.43
C LEU A 554 20.31 -22.33 -18.11
N SER A 555 19.99 -21.17 -18.66
CA SER A 555 18.69 -20.50 -18.47
C SER A 555 17.54 -21.35 -19.03
N TYR A 556 17.68 -21.91 -20.24
CA TYR A 556 16.67 -22.79 -20.81
C TYR A 556 16.46 -24.06 -19.98
N PHE A 557 17.54 -24.67 -19.53
CA PHE A 557 17.47 -25.86 -18.69
C PHE A 557 16.82 -25.55 -17.33
N SER A 558 17.30 -24.51 -16.62
CA SER A 558 16.81 -24.11 -15.30
C SER A 558 15.34 -23.75 -15.33
N ASN A 559 14.93 -22.94 -16.32
CA ASN A 559 13.54 -22.47 -16.42
C ASN A 559 12.59 -23.62 -16.78
N THR A 560 13.02 -24.57 -17.62
CA THR A 560 12.23 -25.78 -17.92
C THR A 560 12.09 -26.66 -16.68
N LEU A 561 13.17 -26.81 -15.91
CA LEU A 561 13.17 -27.61 -14.67
C LEU A 561 12.33 -26.96 -13.57
N SER A 562 12.18 -25.64 -13.56
CA SER A 562 11.32 -24.91 -12.61
C SER A 562 9.86 -25.40 -12.63
N PHE A 563 9.37 -25.88 -13.77
CA PHE A 563 8.01 -26.42 -13.87
C PHE A 563 7.80 -27.79 -13.20
N VAL A 564 8.88 -28.49 -12.83
CA VAL A 564 8.79 -29.71 -11.99
C VAL A 564 8.07 -29.40 -10.67
N ARG A 565 8.21 -28.19 -10.16
CA ARG A 565 7.52 -27.70 -8.97
C ARG A 565 5.99 -27.84 -9.08
N VAL A 566 5.42 -27.61 -10.26
CA VAL A 566 3.98 -27.76 -10.50
C VAL A 566 3.53 -29.18 -10.20
N GLY A 567 4.28 -30.17 -10.70
CA GLY A 567 4.01 -31.58 -10.39
C GLY A 567 4.27 -31.93 -8.94
N ALA A 568 5.33 -31.36 -8.32
CA ALA A 568 5.65 -31.62 -6.92
C ALA A 568 4.51 -31.16 -5.99
N PHE A 569 3.93 -30.00 -6.22
CA PHE A 569 2.80 -29.53 -5.42
C PHE A 569 1.52 -30.33 -5.67
N ALA A 570 1.26 -30.78 -6.90
CA ALA A 570 0.12 -31.67 -7.17
C ALA A 570 0.22 -33.00 -6.41
N VAL A 571 1.41 -33.61 -6.37
CA VAL A 571 1.64 -34.84 -5.59
C VAL A 571 1.59 -34.55 -4.09
N SER A 572 2.14 -33.42 -3.63
CA SER A 572 2.12 -33.01 -2.22
C SER A 572 0.69 -32.80 -1.72
N HIS A 573 -0.15 -32.14 -2.52
CA HIS A 573 -1.57 -31.93 -2.22
C HIS A 573 -2.30 -33.27 -1.99
N ALA A 574 -2.17 -34.20 -2.93
CA ALA A 574 -2.78 -35.52 -2.81
C ALA A 574 -2.27 -36.26 -1.56
N ALA A 575 -0.96 -36.21 -1.26
CA ALA A 575 -0.39 -36.82 -0.06
C ALA A 575 -0.89 -36.17 1.23
N MET A 576 -1.02 -34.84 1.28
CA MET A 576 -1.57 -34.15 2.47
C MET A 576 -3.04 -34.52 2.70
N MET A 577 -3.84 -34.61 1.66
CA MET A 577 -5.23 -35.02 1.76
C MET A 577 -5.37 -36.45 2.25
N GLN A 578 -4.51 -37.36 1.79
CA GLN A 578 -4.47 -38.71 2.30
C GLN A 578 -4.15 -38.77 3.81
N VAL A 579 -3.21 -37.98 4.30
CA VAL A 579 -2.91 -37.85 5.73
C VAL A 579 -4.13 -37.37 6.53
N VAL A 580 -4.86 -36.38 6.02
CA VAL A 580 -6.10 -35.88 6.66
C VAL A 580 -7.15 -36.99 6.75
N LEU A 581 -7.36 -37.78 5.69
CA LEU A 581 -8.31 -38.86 5.66
C LEU A 581 -7.88 -40.04 6.59
N MET A 582 -6.59 -40.33 6.65
CA MET A 582 -6.04 -41.32 7.60
C MET A 582 -6.27 -40.89 9.05
N LEU A 583 -6.01 -39.63 9.40
CA LEU A 583 -6.29 -39.09 10.75
C LEU A 583 -7.79 -39.08 11.07
N ALA A 584 -8.65 -38.93 10.08
CA ALA A 584 -10.09 -39.02 10.24
C ALA A 584 -10.61 -40.45 10.37
N GLY A 585 -9.76 -41.49 10.14
CA GLY A 585 -10.15 -42.90 10.16
C GLY A 585 -10.98 -43.34 8.95
N ALA A 586 -11.01 -42.58 7.87
CA ALA A 586 -11.82 -42.87 6.69
C ALA A 586 -11.32 -44.08 5.88
N GLU A 587 -10.00 -44.35 5.87
CA GLU A 587 -9.38 -45.47 5.13
C GLU A 587 -9.56 -46.83 5.85
N ALA A 588 -9.80 -46.85 7.16
CA ALA A 588 -9.85 -48.09 7.95
C ALA A 588 -11.26 -48.73 8.03
N GLY A 589 -12.25 -48.23 7.25
CA GLY A 589 -13.62 -48.74 7.30
C GLY A 589 -14.34 -48.53 8.65
N GLY A 590 -13.81 -47.63 9.48
CA GLY A 590 -14.36 -47.24 10.77
C GLY A 590 -15.32 -46.06 10.69
N ASN A 591 -15.75 -45.58 11.86
CA ASN A 591 -16.58 -44.37 11.93
C ASN A 591 -15.74 -43.13 11.58
N THR A 592 -15.93 -42.55 10.38
CA THR A 592 -15.22 -41.38 9.92
C THR A 592 -15.50 -40.18 10.81
N ASN A 593 -14.44 -39.54 11.34
CA ASN A 593 -14.57 -38.33 12.13
C ASN A 593 -14.67 -37.09 11.20
N TRP A 594 -15.91 -36.70 10.89
CA TRP A 594 -16.21 -35.57 10.01
C TRP A 594 -15.64 -34.24 10.50
N ALA A 595 -15.46 -34.05 11.81
CA ALA A 595 -14.85 -32.84 12.33
C ALA A 595 -13.37 -32.72 11.91
N VAL A 596 -12.64 -33.85 11.87
CA VAL A 596 -11.25 -33.89 11.36
C VAL A 596 -11.21 -33.71 9.87
N VAL A 597 -12.15 -34.30 9.11
CA VAL A 597 -12.23 -34.09 7.65
C VAL A 597 -12.45 -32.61 7.32
N VAL A 598 -13.46 -31.96 7.93
CA VAL A 598 -13.78 -30.55 7.66
C VAL A 598 -12.65 -29.62 8.13
N GLY A 599 -12.14 -29.84 9.34
CA GLY A 599 -11.04 -29.04 9.89
C GLY A 599 -9.74 -29.18 9.07
N GLY A 600 -9.40 -30.41 8.67
CA GLY A 600 -8.24 -30.73 7.84
C GLY A 600 -8.36 -30.11 6.44
N ASN A 601 -9.51 -30.26 5.78
CA ASN A 601 -9.77 -29.63 4.48
C ASN A 601 -9.68 -28.10 4.56
N LEU A 602 -10.23 -27.47 5.60
CA LEU A 602 -10.14 -26.03 5.80
C LEU A 602 -8.69 -25.58 6.00
N PHE A 603 -7.93 -26.31 6.79
CA PHE A 603 -6.51 -26.03 7.04
C PHE A 603 -5.67 -26.18 5.78
N VAL A 604 -5.81 -27.32 5.06
CA VAL A 604 -5.08 -27.59 3.81
C VAL A 604 -5.46 -26.55 2.76
N CYS A 605 -6.74 -26.28 2.56
CA CYS A 605 -7.22 -25.28 1.60
C CYS A 605 -6.65 -23.88 1.90
N GLY A 606 -6.61 -23.44 3.16
CA GLY A 606 -6.09 -22.14 3.54
C GLY A 606 -4.56 -22.04 3.40
N MET A 607 -3.84 -22.99 4.00
CA MET A 607 -2.37 -22.98 4.04
C MET A 607 -1.77 -23.28 2.66
N GLU A 608 -2.19 -24.39 2.06
CA GLU A 608 -1.64 -24.83 0.79
C GLU A 608 -2.09 -23.94 -0.37
N GLY A 609 -3.35 -23.48 -0.38
CA GLY A 609 -3.84 -22.54 -1.37
C GLY A 609 -3.03 -21.25 -1.40
N LEU A 610 -2.60 -20.75 -0.22
CA LEU A 610 -1.70 -19.59 -0.13
C LEU A 610 -0.31 -19.90 -0.72
N ILE A 611 0.28 -21.02 -0.32
CA ILE A 611 1.62 -21.43 -0.77
C ILE A 611 1.62 -21.65 -2.30
N VAL A 612 0.65 -22.39 -2.81
CA VAL A 612 0.48 -22.64 -4.25
C VAL A 612 0.30 -21.32 -5.00
N GLY A 613 -0.55 -20.40 -4.49
CA GLY A 613 -0.73 -19.08 -5.09
C GLY A 613 0.58 -18.30 -5.23
N ILE A 614 1.42 -18.30 -4.19
CA ILE A 614 2.75 -17.65 -4.23
C ILE A 614 3.68 -18.36 -5.22
N GLN A 615 3.68 -19.68 -5.26
CA GLN A 615 4.56 -20.45 -6.16
C GLN A 615 4.19 -20.29 -7.63
N VAL A 616 2.90 -20.20 -7.94
CA VAL A 616 2.43 -19.89 -9.30
C VAL A 616 2.82 -18.47 -9.68
N LEU A 617 2.61 -17.48 -8.79
CA LEU A 617 3.00 -16.10 -9.06
C LEU A 617 4.50 -15.97 -9.33
N ARG A 618 5.33 -16.74 -8.60
CA ARG A 618 6.76 -16.80 -8.85
C ARG A 618 7.07 -17.34 -10.25
N LEU A 619 6.40 -18.42 -10.70
CA LEU A 619 6.56 -18.94 -12.06
C LEU A 619 6.18 -17.90 -13.12
N GLU A 620 5.06 -17.17 -12.90
CA GLU A 620 4.63 -16.12 -13.82
C GLU A 620 5.66 -15.00 -13.95
N TYR A 621 6.23 -14.53 -12.84
CA TYR A 621 7.16 -13.40 -12.87
C TYR A 621 8.56 -13.77 -13.35
N TYR A 622 9.11 -14.91 -12.95
CA TYR A 622 10.50 -15.25 -13.25
C TYR A 622 10.66 -16.07 -14.51
N GLU A 623 9.74 -16.98 -14.84
CA GLU A 623 9.85 -17.84 -16.00
C GLU A 623 9.07 -17.31 -17.22
N LEU A 624 7.94 -16.60 -17.01
CA LEU A 624 7.13 -16.08 -18.11
C LEU A 624 7.44 -14.62 -18.42
N PHE A 625 7.19 -13.69 -17.48
CA PHE A 625 7.33 -12.25 -17.73
C PHE A 625 8.75 -11.85 -18.12
N SER A 626 9.76 -12.41 -17.47
CA SER A 626 11.18 -12.13 -17.80
C SER A 626 11.52 -12.37 -19.27
N ARG A 627 10.72 -13.14 -20.01
CA ARG A 627 10.99 -13.48 -21.41
C ARG A 627 10.43 -12.50 -22.42
N PHE A 628 9.26 -11.91 -22.17
CA PHE A 628 8.57 -11.09 -23.17
C PHE A 628 8.07 -9.75 -22.65
N TYR A 629 8.14 -9.52 -21.34
CA TYR A 629 7.50 -8.37 -20.70
C TYR A 629 8.53 -7.54 -19.94
N ARG A 630 8.55 -6.22 -20.18
CA ARG A 630 9.49 -5.29 -19.54
C ARG A 630 8.87 -4.56 -18.35
N GLY A 631 7.59 -4.22 -18.41
CA GLY A 631 6.88 -3.56 -17.33
C GLY A 631 7.37 -2.13 -17.05
N SER A 632 7.85 -1.41 -18.06
CA SER A 632 8.42 -0.05 -17.93
C SER A 632 7.42 1.05 -18.29
N GLY A 633 6.13 0.74 -18.35
CA GLY A 633 5.08 1.69 -18.68
C GLY A 633 4.79 2.68 -17.55
N ARG A 634 4.30 3.87 -17.91
CA ARG A 634 3.85 4.89 -16.97
C ARG A 634 2.35 4.73 -16.68
N ALA A 635 1.97 4.90 -15.41
CA ALA A 635 0.56 4.88 -15.04
C ALA A 635 -0.19 6.09 -15.62
N PHE A 636 -1.41 5.85 -16.08
CA PHE A 636 -2.34 6.92 -16.41
C PHE A 636 -2.96 7.46 -15.12
N GLU A 637 -2.51 8.62 -14.68
CA GLU A 637 -3.01 9.31 -13.50
C GLU A 637 -3.89 10.49 -13.94
N PRO A 638 -5.22 10.31 -13.98
CA PRO A 638 -6.10 11.37 -14.44
C PRO A 638 -6.14 12.51 -13.43
N TYR A 639 -6.02 13.73 -13.94
CA TYR A 639 -6.23 14.94 -13.18
C TYR A 639 -7.64 14.94 -12.55
N GLY A 640 -7.72 15.36 -11.28
CA GLY A 640 -8.99 15.48 -10.55
C GLY A 640 -9.44 14.23 -9.78
N LYS A 641 -8.89 13.05 -10.05
CA LYS A 641 -9.07 11.84 -9.22
C LYS A 641 -7.92 11.71 -8.21
N ALA A 642 -7.65 12.77 -7.43
CA ALA A 642 -6.69 12.68 -6.36
C ALA A 642 -7.30 11.94 -5.15
N ALA A 643 -6.68 10.81 -4.78
CA ALA A 643 -6.62 10.25 -3.42
C ALA A 643 -7.95 9.98 -2.68
N GLY A 644 -8.95 9.41 -3.33
CA GLY A 644 -10.22 9.06 -2.67
C GLY A 644 -10.84 7.73 -3.09
N GLU A 645 -10.33 7.10 -4.15
CA GLU A 645 -10.84 5.82 -4.65
C GLU A 645 -9.69 4.84 -4.96
N GLN A 646 -8.87 4.53 -3.95
CA GLN A 646 -8.01 3.33 -3.95
C GLN A 646 -8.57 2.28 -2.99
#